data_151fced9efdfdff8c53b072730e8f863
#
_entry.id   151fced9efdfdff8c53b072730e8f863
#
_cell.length_a   1.000
_cell.length_b   1.000
_cell.length_c   1.000
_cell.angle_alpha   90.00
_cell.angle_beta   90.00
_cell.angle_gamma   90.00
#
_symmetry.space_group_name_H-M   'P 1'
#
loop_
_entity.id
_entity.type
_entity.pdbx_description
1 polymer ?
#
loop_
_entity_poly.entity_id
_entity_poly.type
_entity_poly.pdbx_seq_one_letter_code
_entity_poly.pdbx_strand_id
1 'polypeptide(L)'
;MGDGSTAATGGDGVNRSHVLFDNFVQATTCKGTLKAFQELCDHLEVKPTEHKVFYHKLKSKLNYWKAKALWAKLDKRASHKEYKKGRACANSKCLIIGAGPCGLRTAIELAFLGAKVVLLEKRDAFSRNNVLHLWPFTIQDLRGLGAKKFYGKFCAGAIDHISIRQLQLMLLKVALLLGIEIHVNVEFKGLIEPPEDQETERIGWRAEVHPRTHPASELEFDVIIGADGRRNTLPGFRRKEFRGKLAIAITANFINRNTTAEAKVEEISGVAFIFNQKFFQDLREATGIDLENIVYYKDDTHYFVMTAKKQSLLEKGVILHDYADTELLLSRANVDQAALLSYAREAADFSTSHQLPTLDFAINHYGQPDVAMFDFTCMYASENAAMVRQRNGHKLLVALVGDSLLEPFWPMGTGIARGFLAAMDSGWMVKSWAQGKTPLEVLAERESIYRLLPQTTPENVSKNFSQYSVDPTTRYPNISLNFLKPSQVRSSLWRSGLWGICSESVARSSKLLNWCQRQTEGYRNVNVTDLTMSWKSGLALCALIHRYRPDLIDFDSLDERDQEKNNQLGFDVAEKEFGISPCMTGKEMSSVVEPDKLSMVMYLSQFYEMFKDTVPPGGESDRLKKTKILLCLFFPQEEVFRTGRDDRPSVILSDRKMDSAAVGNHNKVKVMATQLLAKFEENAPAQPTGLKRQGSLRKEFPVNIGGSDVCFFCRKRVYVMERLSAEGKFFHRSCFKCDYCGTTLRLSSYAFDVEDELNAKLTRRVQKAARRQAKQEELKRLHRAQIIQRQLEQVEEKQRQLEERGVAVEKALRGEAGMGKKDDPKLMQEWFKLVQEKNALVRYESELMIFARELELEDRQSRLQQELRERMAVEDHLKTEKELAQEKQILNEMLEVVEQRDALVALLEEQRLREKEEDKDLEAVMLSKGFNLNWA
;
A
#
# COMPACT_ATOMS: atom_id res chain seq x y z
N MET A 1 37.06 74.89 -2.91
CA MET A 1 37.59 74.07 -3.97
C MET A 1 37.10 72.71 -3.67
N GLY A 2 36.00 72.23 -4.14
CA GLY A 2 35.49 72.13 -5.47
C GLY A 2 35.88 70.80 -6.06
N ASP A 3 34.90 69.81 -6.03
CA ASP A 3 34.55 68.96 -7.12
C ASP A 3 33.47 67.99 -6.57
N GLY A 4 32.38 68.08 -6.98
CA GLY A 4 31.58 67.88 -8.10
C GLY A 4 31.65 66.45 -8.66
N SER A 5 30.91 65.48 -8.04
CA SER A 5 30.60 64.27 -8.79
C SER A 5 29.09 64.14 -8.91
N THR A 6 28.69 64.21 -10.10
CA THR A 6 27.38 64.10 -10.73
C THR A 6 26.64 62.86 -10.27
N ALA A 7 25.44 63.09 -9.75
CA ALA A 7 24.41 62.10 -9.60
C ALA A 7 24.05 61.50 -10.96
N ALA A 8 24.28 60.19 -11.15
CA ALA A 8 23.71 59.45 -12.25
C ALA A 8 22.25 59.12 -11.91
N THR A 9 21.39 59.72 -12.69
CA THR A 9 19.96 59.59 -12.78
C THR A 9 19.46 58.13 -12.77
N GLY A 10 18.35 57.92 -12.03
CA GLY A 10 17.63 56.72 -11.97
C GLY A 10 17.16 56.15 -13.30
N GLY A 11 17.57 54.93 -13.55
CA GLY A 11 16.82 54.00 -14.35
C GLY A 11 16.22 53.00 -13.35
N ASP A 12 14.98 52.67 -13.50
CA ASP A 12 14.30 51.54 -12.81
C ASP A 12 15.05 50.25 -13.14
N GLY A 13 16.20 50.04 -12.53
CA GLY A 13 17.04 48.87 -12.67
C GLY A 13 16.41 47.69 -11.94
N VAL A 14 15.52 46.95 -12.59
CA VAL A 14 15.02 45.68 -12.07
C VAL A 14 16.21 44.86 -11.62
N ASN A 15 16.29 44.59 -10.34
CA ASN A 15 17.41 43.82 -9.76
C ASN A 15 17.49 42.44 -10.43
N ARG A 16 18.56 42.18 -11.16
CA ARG A 16 18.77 40.98 -11.98
C ARG A 16 18.60 39.68 -11.15
N SER A 17 19.01 39.68 -9.88
CA SER A 17 18.80 38.53 -8.98
C SER A 17 17.33 38.21 -8.77
N HIS A 18 16.48 39.25 -8.74
CA HIS A 18 15.02 39.09 -8.56
C HIS A 18 14.39 38.49 -9.81
N VAL A 19 14.80 38.91 -11.00
CA VAL A 19 14.33 38.39 -12.28
C VAL A 19 14.75 36.93 -12.43
N LEU A 20 16.02 36.61 -12.15
CA LEU A 20 16.52 35.23 -12.23
C LEU A 20 15.81 34.30 -11.22
N PHE A 21 15.52 34.80 -10.03
CA PHE A 21 14.73 34.05 -9.06
C PHE A 21 13.27 33.83 -9.52
N ASP A 22 12.64 34.85 -10.10
CA ASP A 22 11.29 34.70 -10.64
C ASP A 22 11.27 33.71 -11.82
N ASN A 23 12.26 33.74 -12.70
CA ASN A 23 12.43 32.76 -13.78
C ASN A 23 12.56 31.33 -13.24
N PHE A 24 13.37 31.14 -12.20
CA PHE A 24 13.49 29.85 -11.51
C PHE A 24 12.16 29.40 -10.91
N VAL A 25 11.43 30.28 -10.23
CA VAL A 25 10.14 29.96 -9.62
C VAL A 25 9.09 29.59 -10.68
N GLN A 26 9.09 30.30 -11.81
CA GLN A 26 8.10 30.14 -12.90
C GLN A 26 8.43 29.00 -13.85
N ALA A 27 9.65 28.45 -13.84
CA ALA A 27 10.05 27.39 -14.73
C ALA A 27 9.08 26.18 -14.64
N THR A 28 8.62 25.67 -15.78
CA THR A 28 7.60 24.62 -15.91
C THR A 28 8.15 23.27 -16.36
N THR A 29 9.45 23.19 -16.64
CA THR A 29 10.12 21.97 -17.07
C THR A 29 11.33 21.65 -16.18
N CYS A 30 11.73 20.38 -16.11
CA CYS A 30 12.90 19.96 -15.37
C CYS A 30 14.17 20.68 -15.86
N LYS A 31 14.46 20.61 -17.17
CA LYS A 31 15.62 21.30 -17.80
C LYS A 31 15.60 22.80 -17.56
N GLY A 32 14.44 23.44 -17.76
CA GLY A 32 14.28 24.87 -17.55
C GLY A 32 14.52 25.28 -16.10
N THR A 33 14.06 24.45 -15.14
CA THR A 33 14.28 24.69 -13.72
C THR A 33 15.76 24.58 -13.34
N LEU A 34 16.44 23.53 -13.80
CA LEU A 34 17.88 23.36 -13.57
C LEU A 34 18.70 24.49 -14.18
N LYS A 35 18.41 24.88 -15.44
CA LYS A 35 19.07 25.99 -16.11
C LYS A 35 18.87 27.33 -15.39
N ALA A 36 17.63 27.67 -15.06
CA ALA A 36 17.31 28.91 -14.34
C ALA A 36 17.95 28.94 -12.94
N PHE A 37 18.06 27.81 -12.28
CA PHE A 37 18.75 27.70 -11.01
C PHE A 37 20.25 27.89 -11.14
N GLN A 38 20.88 27.33 -12.18
CA GLN A 38 22.30 27.49 -12.45
C GLN A 38 22.62 28.98 -12.76
N GLU A 39 21.82 29.62 -13.63
CA GLU A 39 21.97 31.05 -13.94
C GLU A 39 21.85 31.94 -12.70
N LEU A 40 20.93 31.59 -11.77
CA LEU A 40 20.78 32.28 -10.49
C LEU A 40 22.01 32.08 -9.60
N CYS A 41 22.51 30.85 -9.49
CA CYS A 41 23.68 30.52 -8.68
C CYS A 41 24.94 31.20 -9.20
N ASP A 42 25.16 31.20 -10.52
CA ASP A 42 26.31 31.83 -11.19
C ASP A 42 26.28 33.35 -10.96
N HIS A 43 25.13 33.99 -11.15
CA HIS A 43 24.96 35.42 -10.91
C HIS A 43 25.20 35.80 -9.44
N LEU A 44 24.77 34.97 -8.50
CA LEU A 44 24.96 35.18 -7.06
C LEU A 44 26.33 34.67 -6.57
N GLU A 45 27.14 34.05 -7.43
CA GLU A 45 28.42 33.44 -7.05
C GLU A 45 28.28 32.49 -5.85
N VAL A 46 27.31 31.57 -5.89
CA VAL A 46 27.08 30.53 -4.87
C VAL A 46 27.19 29.15 -5.50
N LYS A 47 27.87 28.24 -4.82
CA LYS A 47 28.11 26.88 -5.35
C LYS A 47 27.31 25.85 -4.54
N PRO A 48 26.37 25.12 -5.15
CA PRO A 48 25.62 24.06 -4.47
C PRO A 48 26.50 22.96 -3.85
N THR A 49 27.69 22.73 -4.42
CA THR A 49 28.68 21.77 -3.88
C THR A 49 29.15 22.09 -2.47
N GLU A 50 29.06 23.35 -2.04
CA GLU A 50 29.33 23.78 -0.66
C GLU A 50 28.12 23.57 0.27
N HIS A 51 27.55 22.37 0.27
CA HIS A 51 26.24 22.06 0.88
C HIS A 51 26.04 22.61 2.32
N LYS A 52 27.08 22.63 3.17
CA LYS A 52 27.01 23.10 4.57
C LYS A 52 26.69 24.59 4.69
N VAL A 53 27.11 25.41 3.74
CA VAL A 53 26.98 26.86 3.78
C VAL A 53 26.11 27.43 2.67
N PHE A 54 25.81 26.63 1.65
CA PHE A 54 25.08 27.05 0.45
C PHE A 54 23.77 27.76 0.77
N TYR A 55 22.88 27.11 1.54
CA TYR A 55 21.58 27.68 1.87
C TYR A 55 21.68 29.05 2.55
N HIS A 56 22.62 29.20 3.48
CA HIS A 56 22.83 30.50 4.19
C HIS A 56 23.42 31.55 3.25
N LYS A 57 24.39 31.18 2.39
CA LYS A 57 24.95 32.09 1.38
C LYS A 57 23.89 32.54 0.38
N LEU A 58 23.09 31.60 -0.16
CA LEU A 58 22.00 31.93 -1.08
C LEU A 58 20.97 32.87 -0.43
N LYS A 59 20.52 32.53 0.78
CA LYS A 59 19.57 33.35 1.53
C LYS A 59 20.08 34.75 1.84
N SER A 60 21.36 34.90 2.18
CA SER A 60 21.95 36.22 2.48
C SER A 60 22.07 37.09 1.23
N LYS A 61 22.46 36.50 0.07
CA LYS A 61 22.59 37.23 -1.19
C LYS A 61 21.24 37.54 -1.88
N LEU A 62 20.22 36.72 -1.65
CA LEU A 62 18.90 36.86 -2.27
C LEU A 62 17.87 37.46 -1.27
N ASN A 63 17.98 38.75 -1.08
CA ASN A 63 17.12 39.49 -0.14
C ASN A 63 15.83 40.05 -0.79
N TYR A 64 15.12 39.21 -1.55
CA TYR A 64 13.91 39.51 -2.30
C TYR A 64 12.65 39.14 -1.47
N TRP A 65 11.59 39.96 -1.50
CA TRP A 65 10.41 39.76 -0.66
C TRP A 65 9.70 38.41 -0.95
N LYS A 66 9.64 37.98 -2.23
CA LYS A 66 9.08 36.69 -2.60
C LYS A 66 9.95 35.55 -2.05
N ALA A 67 11.27 35.68 -2.11
CA ALA A 67 12.21 34.73 -1.56
C ALA A 67 12.16 34.70 -0.02
N LYS A 68 12.06 35.86 0.64
CA LYS A 68 11.91 35.93 2.11
C LYS A 68 10.71 35.14 2.63
N ALA A 69 9.57 35.21 1.93
CA ALA A 69 8.38 34.44 2.31
C ALA A 69 8.60 32.91 2.20
N LEU A 70 9.48 32.46 1.29
CA LEU A 70 9.88 31.06 1.15
C LEU A 70 10.89 30.67 2.24
N TRP A 71 11.92 31.52 2.46
CA TRP A 71 12.89 31.30 3.55
C TRP A 71 12.22 31.16 4.90
N ALA A 72 11.22 32.00 5.23
CA ALA A 72 10.48 31.89 6.49
C ALA A 72 9.82 30.51 6.67
N LYS A 73 9.31 29.87 5.60
CA LYS A 73 8.74 28.52 5.65
C LYS A 73 9.81 27.45 5.84
N LEU A 74 10.88 27.51 5.05
CA LEU A 74 11.98 26.55 5.13
C LEU A 74 12.72 26.65 6.48
N ASP A 75 12.96 27.88 6.97
CA ASP A 75 13.56 28.10 8.29
C ASP A 75 12.68 27.57 9.42
N LYS A 76 11.34 27.80 9.34
CA LYS A 76 10.39 27.24 10.30
C LYS A 76 10.50 25.71 10.36
N ARG A 77 10.62 25.05 9.20
CA ARG A 77 10.84 23.60 9.15
C ARG A 77 12.19 23.22 9.76
N ALA A 78 13.28 23.89 9.33
CA ALA A 78 14.66 23.61 9.78
C ALA A 78 14.87 23.89 11.28
N SER A 79 14.05 24.75 11.91
CA SER A 79 14.13 25.06 13.34
C SER A 79 13.61 23.96 14.26
N HIS A 80 12.96 22.93 13.71
CA HIS A 80 12.45 21.82 14.53
C HIS A 80 13.60 21.10 15.26
N LYS A 81 13.38 20.78 16.54
CA LYS A 81 14.41 20.22 17.44
C LYS A 81 15.14 18.99 16.87
N GLU A 82 14.41 18.16 16.10
CA GLU A 82 14.94 16.90 15.56
C GLU A 82 16.06 17.08 14.52
N TYR A 83 16.09 18.22 13.84
CA TYR A 83 17.15 18.54 12.86
C TYR A 83 18.45 19.05 13.50
N LYS A 84 18.46 19.35 14.80
CA LYS A 84 19.65 19.87 15.51
C LYS A 84 20.32 21.04 14.75
N LYS A 85 19.52 21.94 14.16
CA LYS A 85 20.00 23.07 13.32
C LYS A 85 20.87 22.57 12.14
N GLY A 86 20.45 21.52 11.44
CA GLY A 86 21.19 20.94 10.31
C GLY A 86 22.47 20.18 10.70
N ARG A 87 22.58 19.70 11.93
CA ARG A 87 23.77 18.96 12.40
C ARG A 87 23.50 17.50 12.75
N ALA A 88 22.25 17.05 12.59
CA ALA A 88 21.88 15.68 12.96
C ALA A 88 22.57 14.60 12.11
N CYS A 89 22.81 14.88 10.81
CA CYS A 89 23.47 13.99 9.85
C CYS A 89 24.61 14.70 9.09
N ALA A 90 25.28 15.70 9.69
CA ALA A 90 26.25 16.58 9.01
C ALA A 90 27.44 15.88 8.34
N ASN A 91 27.75 14.64 8.74
CA ASN A 91 28.84 13.86 8.19
C ASN A 91 28.35 12.68 7.32
N SER A 92 27.04 12.57 7.09
CA SER A 92 26.50 11.48 6.27
C SER A 92 26.48 11.88 4.80
N LYS A 93 26.95 10.99 3.92
CA LYS A 93 26.91 11.11 2.47
C LYS A 93 25.81 10.17 1.95
N CYS A 94 24.75 10.75 1.40
CA CYS A 94 23.56 10.02 0.99
C CYS A 94 23.38 10.08 -0.52
N LEU A 95 23.18 8.92 -1.17
CA LEU A 95 22.75 8.80 -2.55
C LEU A 95 21.28 8.41 -2.61
N ILE A 96 20.51 9.09 -3.48
CA ILE A 96 19.13 8.76 -3.77
C ILE A 96 19.00 8.38 -5.24
N ILE A 97 18.35 7.26 -5.52
CA ILE A 97 18.14 6.74 -6.86
C ILE A 97 16.70 7.01 -7.27
N GLY A 98 16.50 7.99 -8.16
CA GLY A 98 15.20 8.39 -8.69
C GLY A 98 14.66 9.71 -8.14
N ALA A 99 14.34 10.65 -9.05
CA ALA A 99 13.72 11.95 -8.76
C ALA A 99 12.18 11.90 -8.78
N GLY A 100 11.60 10.77 -8.40
CA GLY A 100 10.17 10.68 -8.11
C GLY A 100 9.78 11.55 -6.91
N PRO A 101 8.49 11.82 -6.67
CA PRO A 101 8.05 12.63 -5.53
C PRO A 101 8.60 12.14 -4.19
N CYS A 102 8.64 10.82 -3.98
CA CYS A 102 9.16 10.23 -2.75
C CYS A 102 10.68 10.38 -2.61
N GLY A 103 11.45 10.21 -3.71
CA GLY A 103 12.89 10.41 -3.73
C GLY A 103 13.27 11.85 -3.43
N LEU A 104 12.64 12.82 -4.11
CA LEU A 104 12.84 14.24 -3.86
C LEU A 104 12.45 14.64 -2.43
N ARG A 105 11.31 14.11 -1.92
CA ARG A 105 10.89 14.39 -0.54
C ARG A 105 11.86 13.83 0.49
N THR A 106 12.42 12.64 0.22
CA THR A 106 13.47 12.03 1.07
C THR A 106 14.74 12.88 1.04
N ALA A 107 15.17 13.32 -0.16
CA ALA A 107 16.33 14.21 -0.32
C ALA A 107 16.18 15.50 0.49
N ILE A 108 15.01 16.13 0.43
CA ILE A 108 14.69 17.34 1.19
C ILE A 108 14.79 17.09 2.70
N GLU A 109 14.26 15.96 3.19
CA GLU A 109 14.31 15.62 4.60
C GLU A 109 15.74 15.43 5.10
N LEU A 110 16.57 14.70 4.32
CA LEU A 110 17.98 14.49 4.63
C LEU A 110 18.80 15.78 4.57
N ALA A 111 18.48 16.70 3.65
CA ALA A 111 19.12 18.03 3.60
C ALA A 111 18.80 18.86 4.84
N PHE A 112 17.57 18.85 5.36
CA PHE A 112 17.22 19.49 6.63
C PHE A 112 17.98 18.87 7.83
N LEU A 113 18.27 17.58 7.78
CA LEU A 113 19.11 16.90 8.77
C LEU A 113 20.61 17.25 8.62
N GLY A 114 21.00 17.89 7.52
CA GLY A 114 22.37 18.37 7.23
C GLY A 114 23.25 17.37 6.50
N ALA A 115 22.71 16.27 5.97
CA ALA A 115 23.45 15.33 5.13
C ALA A 115 23.90 15.95 3.81
N LYS A 116 25.03 15.49 3.25
CA LYS A 116 25.36 15.71 1.84
C LYS A 116 24.52 14.75 1.01
N VAL A 117 23.63 15.29 0.17
CA VAL A 117 22.69 14.51 -0.63
C VAL A 117 22.99 14.66 -2.09
N VAL A 118 23.16 13.52 -2.78
CA VAL A 118 23.28 13.40 -4.24
C VAL A 118 22.08 12.61 -4.73
N LEU A 119 21.41 13.08 -5.78
CA LEU A 119 20.24 12.44 -6.35
C LEU A 119 20.47 12.18 -7.84
N LEU A 120 20.26 10.93 -8.27
CA LEU A 120 20.36 10.51 -9.66
C LEU A 120 18.99 10.29 -10.26
N GLU A 121 18.78 10.84 -11.46
CA GLU A 121 17.57 10.58 -12.25
C GLU A 121 17.97 10.15 -13.67
N LYS A 122 17.41 9.04 -14.09
CA LYS A 122 17.67 8.44 -15.39
C LYS A 122 17.19 9.33 -16.56
N ARG A 123 16.14 10.12 -16.34
CA ARG A 123 15.52 10.97 -17.35
C ARG A 123 15.86 12.44 -17.11
N ASP A 124 15.75 13.23 -18.14
CA ASP A 124 15.94 14.68 -18.09
C ASP A 124 14.64 15.48 -18.09
N ALA A 125 13.50 14.75 -18.12
CA ALA A 125 12.18 15.33 -18.16
C ALA A 125 11.22 14.64 -17.21
N PHE A 126 10.35 15.43 -16.58
CA PHE A 126 9.20 14.94 -15.83
C PHE A 126 7.99 14.90 -16.75
N SER A 127 7.54 13.71 -17.11
CA SER A 127 6.55 13.49 -18.15
C SER A 127 5.28 12.74 -17.67
N ARG A 128 5.17 12.43 -16.36
CA ARG A 128 4.02 11.71 -15.84
C ARG A 128 2.87 12.69 -15.55
N ASN A 129 1.83 12.61 -16.39
CA ASN A 129 0.63 13.46 -16.29
C ASN A 129 -0.42 12.93 -15.31
N ASN A 130 -0.30 11.67 -14.86
CA ASN A 130 -1.25 11.10 -13.88
C ASN A 130 -1.42 12.02 -12.68
N VAL A 131 -2.67 12.22 -12.27
CA VAL A 131 -3.02 13.09 -11.15
C VAL A 131 -3.09 12.30 -9.85
N LEU A 132 -2.56 12.87 -8.78
CA LEU A 132 -2.53 12.31 -7.44
C LEU A 132 -3.58 13.00 -6.58
N HIS A 133 -4.37 12.23 -5.86
CA HIS A 133 -5.16 12.74 -4.74
C HIS A 133 -4.26 12.89 -3.50
N LEU A 134 -4.34 14.04 -2.83
CA LEU A 134 -3.48 14.39 -1.71
C LEU A 134 -4.25 14.32 -0.40
N TRP A 135 -3.74 13.53 0.53
CA TRP A 135 -4.29 13.51 1.89
C TRP A 135 -3.96 14.83 2.65
N PRO A 136 -4.78 15.23 3.63
CA PRO A 136 -4.62 16.52 4.31
C PRO A 136 -3.22 16.78 4.88
N PHE A 137 -2.56 15.76 5.47
CA PHE A 137 -1.21 15.92 6.00
C PHE A 137 -0.16 16.16 4.89
N THR A 138 -0.33 15.54 3.72
CA THR A 138 0.55 15.74 2.55
C THR A 138 0.43 17.18 2.03
N ILE A 139 -0.80 17.70 1.95
CA ILE A 139 -1.06 19.10 1.60
C ILE A 139 -0.37 20.03 2.59
N GLN A 140 -0.50 19.77 3.88
CA GLN A 140 0.12 20.57 4.93
C GLN A 140 1.65 20.53 4.87
N ASP A 141 2.25 19.36 4.63
CA ASP A 141 3.70 19.20 4.47
C ASP A 141 4.21 20.02 3.27
N LEU A 142 3.55 19.89 2.11
CA LEU A 142 3.89 20.64 0.89
C LEU A 142 3.70 22.17 1.08
N ARG A 143 2.63 22.61 1.76
CA ARG A 143 2.44 24.02 2.11
C ARG A 143 3.57 24.53 3.02
N GLY A 144 4.04 23.70 3.94
CA GLY A 144 5.20 23.96 4.78
C GLY A 144 6.51 24.11 3.99
N LEU A 145 6.66 23.41 2.87
CA LEU A 145 7.78 23.50 1.94
C LEU A 145 7.65 24.66 0.91
N GLY A 146 6.54 25.39 0.94
CA GLY A 146 6.35 26.54 0.06
C GLY A 146 5.68 26.24 -1.28
N ALA A 147 5.01 25.10 -1.43
CA ALA A 147 4.39 24.64 -2.69
C ALA A 147 3.56 25.71 -3.41
N LYS A 148 2.72 26.46 -2.68
CA LYS A 148 1.89 27.53 -3.25
C LYS A 148 2.70 28.67 -3.91
N LYS A 149 3.99 28.82 -3.59
CA LYS A 149 4.87 29.82 -4.23
C LYS A 149 5.36 29.37 -5.60
N PHE A 150 5.51 28.05 -5.78
CA PHE A 150 5.96 27.45 -7.04
C PHE A 150 4.80 27.12 -7.98
N TYR A 151 3.62 26.85 -7.42
CA TYR A 151 2.42 26.53 -8.18
C TYR A 151 1.22 27.23 -7.54
N GLY A 152 0.82 28.35 -8.13
CA GLY A 152 -0.22 29.23 -7.58
C GLY A 152 -1.58 28.56 -7.42
N LYS A 153 -1.89 27.58 -8.25
CA LYS A 153 -3.12 26.76 -8.23
C LYS A 153 -3.07 25.65 -7.16
N PHE A 154 -1.96 25.44 -6.47
CA PHE A 154 -1.80 24.33 -5.52
C PHE A 154 -2.85 24.37 -4.42
N CYS A 155 -3.70 23.33 -4.37
CA CYS A 155 -4.77 23.15 -3.39
C CYS A 155 -5.58 24.43 -3.14
N ALA A 156 -6.07 25.06 -4.20
CA ALA A 156 -6.93 26.22 -4.17
C ALA A 156 -8.38 25.78 -4.04
N GLY A 157 -9.08 26.25 -3.00
CA GLY A 157 -10.46 25.84 -2.72
C GLY A 157 -10.56 24.37 -2.32
N ALA A 158 -11.50 23.65 -2.90
CA ALA A 158 -11.75 22.23 -2.70
C ALA A 158 -10.77 21.32 -3.47
N ILE A 159 -9.88 21.88 -4.30
CA ILE A 159 -8.92 21.10 -5.09
C ILE A 159 -7.84 20.51 -4.17
N ASP A 160 -7.80 19.22 -4.09
CA ASP A 160 -6.86 18.43 -3.28
C ASP A 160 -6.01 17.44 -4.12
N HIS A 161 -5.88 17.74 -5.40
CA HIS A 161 -5.16 16.92 -6.36
C HIS A 161 -4.09 17.71 -7.13
N ILE A 162 -3.13 17.00 -7.70
CA ILE A 162 -2.02 17.55 -8.48
C ILE A 162 -1.42 16.47 -9.38
N SER A 163 -0.96 16.84 -10.59
CA SER A 163 -0.21 15.91 -11.43
C SER A 163 1.16 15.56 -10.84
N ILE A 164 1.60 14.32 -11.09
CA ILE A 164 2.93 13.85 -10.63
C ILE A 164 4.03 14.79 -11.13
N ARG A 165 3.95 15.22 -12.36
CA ARG A 165 4.91 16.14 -12.99
C ARG A 165 5.04 17.46 -12.24
N GLN A 166 3.91 18.09 -11.88
CA GLN A 166 3.90 19.34 -11.13
C GLN A 166 4.43 19.18 -9.72
N LEU A 167 4.08 18.08 -9.07
CA LEU A 167 4.59 17.76 -7.74
C LEU A 167 6.12 17.56 -7.76
N GLN A 168 6.64 16.85 -8.77
CA GLN A 168 8.09 16.69 -8.96
C GLN A 168 8.78 18.04 -9.16
N LEU A 169 8.22 18.95 -9.97
CA LEU A 169 8.79 20.29 -10.20
C LEU A 169 8.83 21.13 -8.93
N MET A 170 7.77 21.09 -8.12
CA MET A 170 7.76 21.81 -6.83
C MET A 170 8.83 21.29 -5.88
N LEU A 171 8.92 19.95 -5.74
CA LEU A 171 9.92 19.34 -4.87
C LEU A 171 11.34 19.53 -5.39
N LEU A 172 11.55 19.49 -6.73
CA LEU A 172 12.84 19.79 -7.36
C LEU A 172 13.32 21.21 -6.98
N LYS A 173 12.45 22.22 -7.09
CA LYS A 173 12.78 23.59 -6.74
C LYS A 173 13.19 23.73 -5.26
N VAL A 174 12.46 23.07 -4.36
CA VAL A 174 12.82 23.04 -2.93
C VAL A 174 14.16 22.35 -2.71
N ALA A 175 14.38 21.21 -3.37
CA ALA A 175 15.61 20.44 -3.25
C ALA A 175 16.84 21.26 -3.70
N LEU A 176 16.75 21.95 -4.82
CA LEU A 176 17.81 22.81 -5.35
C LEU A 176 18.12 23.96 -4.38
N LEU A 177 17.10 24.62 -3.81
CA LEU A 177 17.29 25.69 -2.83
C LEU A 177 17.97 25.23 -1.54
N LEU A 178 17.84 23.95 -1.19
CA LEU A 178 18.52 23.33 -0.03
C LEU A 178 19.95 22.84 -0.35
N GLY A 179 20.41 22.98 -1.60
CA GLY A 179 21.76 22.59 -2.03
C GLY A 179 21.92 21.07 -2.26
N ILE A 180 20.83 20.38 -2.60
CA ILE A 180 20.90 18.99 -3.05
C ILE A 180 21.50 18.93 -4.43
N GLU A 181 22.50 18.07 -4.62
CA GLU A 181 23.16 17.84 -5.88
C GLU A 181 22.31 16.86 -6.73
N ILE A 182 21.80 17.34 -7.89
CA ILE A 182 20.86 16.59 -8.71
C ILE A 182 21.45 16.38 -10.11
N HIS A 183 21.57 15.12 -10.51
CA HIS A 183 22.08 14.70 -11.81
C HIS A 183 20.97 14.01 -12.61
N VAL A 184 20.58 14.60 -13.72
CA VAL A 184 19.64 14.03 -14.69
C VAL A 184 20.38 13.36 -15.83
N ASN A 185 19.73 12.44 -16.56
CA ASN A 185 20.34 11.56 -17.56
C ASN A 185 21.47 10.68 -16.96
N VAL A 186 21.37 10.36 -15.68
CA VAL A 186 22.31 9.48 -14.99
C VAL A 186 21.55 8.29 -14.42
N GLU A 187 21.85 7.12 -14.97
CA GLU A 187 21.20 5.87 -14.53
C GLU A 187 22.12 5.12 -13.57
N PHE A 188 21.57 4.76 -12.41
CA PHE A 188 22.23 3.83 -11.49
C PHE A 188 22.21 2.41 -12.07
N LYS A 189 23.36 1.74 -12.08
CA LYS A 189 23.54 0.37 -12.60
C LYS A 189 23.80 -0.65 -11.48
N GLY A 190 24.54 -0.27 -10.46
CA GLY A 190 24.90 -1.17 -9.38
C GLY A 190 25.70 -0.50 -8.26
N LEU A 191 26.06 -1.30 -7.27
CA LEU A 191 26.96 -0.89 -6.19
C LEU A 191 28.40 -1.33 -6.52
N ILE A 192 29.36 -0.43 -6.30
CA ILE A 192 30.79 -0.74 -6.36
C ILE A 192 31.25 -0.97 -4.93
N GLU A 193 31.70 -2.18 -4.65
CA GLU A 193 32.23 -2.56 -3.32
C GLU A 193 33.57 -1.85 -3.05
N PRO A 194 33.88 -1.57 -1.77
CA PRO A 194 35.21 -1.12 -1.35
C PRO A 194 36.26 -2.12 -1.80
N PRO A 195 37.42 -1.67 -2.35
CA PRO A 195 38.51 -2.54 -2.77
C PRO A 195 39.06 -3.35 -1.59
N GLU A 196 39.73 -4.44 -1.88
CA GLU A 196 40.36 -5.29 -0.84
C GLU A 196 41.56 -4.61 -0.20
N ASP A 197 42.31 -3.88 -1.01
CA ASP A 197 43.48 -3.10 -0.53
C ASP A 197 43.02 -1.76 0.07
N GLN A 198 42.71 -1.80 1.38
CA GLN A 198 42.32 -0.61 2.14
C GLN A 198 43.52 0.12 2.76
N GLU A 199 44.71 -0.44 2.66
CA GLU A 199 45.92 0.24 3.17
C GLU A 199 46.36 1.35 2.25
N THR A 200 46.26 1.13 0.92
CA THR A 200 46.66 2.09 -0.10
C THR A 200 45.46 2.91 -0.62
N GLU A 201 44.34 2.32 -0.92
CA GLU A 201 43.23 3.01 -1.61
C GLU A 201 42.25 3.73 -0.67
N ARG A 202 41.98 3.19 0.50
CA ARG A 202 41.06 3.74 1.51
C ARG A 202 39.71 4.23 0.96
N ILE A 203 39.18 3.55 -0.06
CA ILE A 203 37.95 3.93 -0.78
C ILE A 203 36.78 3.15 -0.20
N GLY A 204 35.66 3.86 0.09
CA GLY A 204 34.42 3.28 0.56
C GLY A 204 33.48 2.81 -0.56
N TRP A 205 32.20 2.65 -0.23
CA TRP A 205 31.15 2.26 -1.18
C TRP A 205 30.87 3.35 -2.20
N ARG A 206 30.82 2.96 -3.48
CA ARG A 206 30.50 3.84 -4.60
C ARG A 206 29.33 3.29 -5.42
N ALA A 207 28.81 4.09 -6.36
CA ALA A 207 27.74 3.71 -7.26
C ALA A 207 28.27 3.57 -8.71
N GLU A 208 27.99 2.45 -9.35
CA GLU A 208 28.14 2.33 -10.78
C GLU A 208 27.00 3.08 -11.47
N VAL A 209 27.34 4.03 -12.35
CA VAL A 209 26.37 4.84 -13.05
C VAL A 209 26.60 4.81 -14.57
N HIS A 210 25.56 5.14 -15.33
CA HIS A 210 25.68 5.36 -16.78
C HIS A 210 25.27 6.81 -17.10
N PRO A 211 26.12 7.55 -17.83
CA PRO A 211 27.42 7.17 -18.41
C PRO A 211 28.53 6.98 -17.35
N ARG A 212 29.40 6.02 -17.57
CA ARG A 212 30.49 5.65 -16.60
C ARG A 212 31.46 6.79 -16.29
N THR A 213 31.63 7.73 -17.21
CA THR A 213 32.51 8.89 -17.06
C THR A 213 31.91 10.00 -16.22
N HIS A 214 30.69 9.81 -15.70
CA HIS A 214 30.02 10.83 -14.88
C HIS A 214 30.69 10.97 -13.51
N PRO A 215 30.94 12.20 -13.01
CA PRO A 215 31.63 12.42 -11.72
C PRO A 215 30.99 11.73 -10.52
N ALA A 216 29.70 11.43 -10.56
CA ALA A 216 29.01 10.72 -9.49
C ALA A 216 29.53 9.29 -9.25
N SER A 217 30.22 8.67 -10.25
CA SER A 217 30.87 7.36 -10.10
C SER A 217 32.02 7.36 -9.10
N GLU A 218 32.66 8.53 -8.88
CA GLU A 218 33.78 8.71 -7.98
C GLU A 218 33.36 9.05 -6.53
N LEU A 219 32.08 9.32 -6.31
CA LEU A 219 31.58 9.73 -4.99
C LEU A 219 31.35 8.51 -4.09
N GLU A 220 31.81 8.63 -2.85
CA GLU A 220 31.56 7.64 -1.81
C GLU A 220 30.30 7.96 -1.03
N PHE A 221 29.59 6.91 -0.58
CA PHE A 221 28.33 7.03 0.15
C PHE A 221 28.28 6.12 1.38
N ASP A 222 27.69 6.65 2.46
CA ASP A 222 27.40 5.92 3.70
C ASP A 222 25.98 5.37 3.70
N VAL A 223 25.09 6.00 2.89
CA VAL A 223 23.68 5.66 2.78
C VAL A 223 23.25 5.71 1.31
N ILE A 224 22.52 4.71 0.85
CA ILE A 224 21.89 4.68 -0.47
C ILE A 224 20.41 4.36 -0.31
N ILE A 225 19.54 5.17 -0.94
CA ILE A 225 18.09 5.02 -0.88
C ILE A 225 17.51 4.84 -2.28
N GLY A 226 16.85 3.71 -2.49
CA GLY A 226 16.12 3.39 -3.72
C GLY A 226 14.74 4.05 -3.72
N ALA A 227 14.52 4.90 -4.74
CA ALA A 227 13.25 5.59 -5.01
C ALA A 227 12.88 5.51 -6.51
N ASP A 228 13.34 4.48 -7.19
CA ASP A 228 13.21 4.26 -8.63
C ASP A 228 11.92 3.50 -9.01
N GLY A 229 10.97 3.42 -8.07
CA GLY A 229 9.65 2.87 -8.27
C GLY A 229 9.64 1.35 -8.39
N ARG A 230 8.73 0.83 -9.20
CA ARG A 230 8.53 -0.62 -9.38
C ARG A 230 9.80 -1.37 -9.86
N ARG A 231 10.74 -0.69 -10.50
CA ARG A 231 12.00 -1.28 -10.97
C ARG A 231 12.84 -1.87 -9.85
N ASN A 232 13.01 -1.13 -8.75
CA ASN A 232 13.84 -1.49 -7.61
C ASN A 232 15.20 -2.07 -8.01
N THR A 233 16.10 -1.20 -8.50
CA THR A 233 17.41 -1.60 -9.02
C THR A 233 18.42 -2.00 -7.94
N LEU A 234 18.11 -1.73 -6.66
CA LEU A 234 18.97 -2.13 -5.54
C LEU A 234 18.80 -3.63 -5.24
N PRO A 235 19.89 -4.43 -5.35
CA PRO A 235 19.82 -5.86 -5.12
C PRO A 235 19.67 -6.21 -3.63
N GLY A 236 19.06 -7.39 -3.35
CA GLY A 236 18.93 -7.95 -2.01
C GLY A 236 17.57 -7.73 -1.34
N PHE A 237 16.69 -6.94 -1.90
CA PHE A 237 15.33 -6.77 -1.41
C PHE A 237 14.38 -7.76 -2.06
N ARG A 238 13.75 -8.60 -1.26
CA ARG A 238 12.66 -9.49 -1.73
C ARG A 238 11.33 -8.76 -1.66
N ARG A 239 10.46 -9.05 -2.60
CA ARG A 239 9.13 -8.45 -2.70
C ARG A 239 8.05 -9.54 -2.57
N LYS A 240 7.01 -9.21 -1.83
CA LYS A 240 5.77 -9.99 -1.76
C LYS A 240 4.73 -9.37 -2.67
N GLU A 241 4.07 -10.19 -3.43
CA GLU A 241 2.91 -9.80 -4.21
C GLU A 241 1.65 -9.93 -3.35
N PHE A 242 0.82 -8.91 -3.44
CA PHE A 242 -0.54 -8.90 -2.91
C PHE A 242 -1.47 -8.66 -4.08
N ARG A 243 -2.39 -9.58 -4.31
CA ARG A 243 -3.34 -9.50 -5.41
C ARG A 243 -4.76 -9.64 -4.88
N GLY A 244 -5.62 -8.67 -5.22
CA GLY A 244 -7.05 -8.73 -4.99
C GLY A 244 -7.78 -9.41 -6.15
N LYS A 245 -9.12 -9.37 -6.14
CA LYS A 245 -9.92 -9.74 -7.30
C LYS A 245 -9.55 -8.81 -8.46
N LEU A 246 -9.32 -9.38 -9.63
CA LEU A 246 -8.94 -8.63 -10.84
C LEU A 246 -9.85 -7.43 -11.06
N ALA A 247 -9.25 -6.26 -11.16
CA ALA A 247 -9.91 -5.05 -11.61
C ALA A 247 -8.99 -4.31 -12.60
N ILE A 248 -9.49 -4.12 -13.80
CA ILE A 248 -8.72 -3.58 -14.91
C ILE A 248 -8.92 -2.06 -14.94
N ALA A 249 -7.83 -1.33 -14.68
CA ALA A 249 -7.85 0.12 -14.81
C ALA A 249 -7.33 0.57 -16.17
N ILE A 250 -7.97 1.57 -16.73
CA ILE A 250 -7.50 2.35 -17.87
C ILE A 250 -7.24 3.77 -17.38
N THR A 251 -6.02 4.26 -17.56
CA THR A 251 -5.68 5.67 -17.35
C THR A 251 -5.49 6.35 -18.70
N ALA A 252 -6.10 7.50 -18.89
CA ALA A 252 -5.99 8.28 -20.12
C ALA A 252 -5.76 9.75 -19.82
N ASN A 253 -4.81 10.35 -20.52
CA ASN A 253 -4.49 11.77 -20.44
C ASN A 253 -4.77 12.45 -21.79
N PHE A 254 -5.63 13.45 -21.79
CA PHE A 254 -5.91 14.28 -22.96
C PHE A 254 -5.33 15.69 -22.77
N ILE A 255 -4.98 16.33 -23.87
CA ILE A 255 -4.39 17.66 -23.85
C ILE A 255 -5.43 18.68 -23.34
N ASN A 256 -5.08 19.39 -22.27
CA ASN A 256 -5.85 20.53 -21.81
C ASN A 256 -5.30 21.81 -22.45
N ARG A 257 -6.12 22.47 -23.29
CA ARG A 257 -5.80 23.72 -23.96
C ARG A 257 -6.13 24.96 -23.13
N ASN A 258 -6.65 24.74 -21.91
CA ASN A 258 -7.05 25.77 -20.98
C ASN A 258 -8.06 26.80 -21.57
N THR A 259 -8.95 26.32 -22.45
CA THR A 259 -10.02 27.16 -22.99
C THR A 259 -11.10 27.41 -21.94
N THR A 260 -11.91 28.45 -22.14
CA THR A 260 -13.06 28.72 -21.25
C THR A 260 -14.11 27.62 -21.25
N ALA A 261 -14.24 26.86 -22.33
CA ALA A 261 -15.11 25.71 -22.43
C ALA A 261 -14.58 24.55 -21.56
N GLU A 262 -13.32 24.17 -21.74
CA GLU A 262 -12.66 23.12 -20.93
C GLU A 262 -12.65 23.46 -19.41
N ALA A 263 -12.49 24.73 -19.07
CA ALA A 263 -12.52 25.17 -17.68
C ALA A 263 -13.87 24.95 -16.98
N LYS A 264 -14.98 24.97 -17.73
CA LYS A 264 -16.35 24.81 -17.20
C LYS A 264 -16.75 23.36 -17.01
N VAL A 265 -16.10 22.41 -17.68
CA VAL A 265 -16.44 20.99 -17.55
C VAL A 265 -16.19 20.56 -16.11
N GLU A 266 -17.17 19.96 -15.46
CA GLU A 266 -17.07 19.53 -14.07
C GLU A 266 -16.16 18.31 -13.91
N GLU A 267 -15.41 18.27 -12.82
CA GLU A 267 -14.60 17.11 -12.45
C GLU A 267 -15.49 16.00 -11.91
N ILE A 268 -15.12 14.75 -12.21
CA ILE A 268 -15.84 13.57 -11.73
C ILE A 268 -14.99 12.92 -10.64
N SER A 269 -15.43 13.05 -9.39
CA SER A 269 -14.76 12.44 -8.26
C SER A 269 -15.58 11.28 -7.72
N GLY A 270 -15.10 10.05 -7.92
CA GLY A 270 -15.63 8.87 -7.23
C GLY A 270 -17.00 8.38 -7.66
N VAL A 271 -17.37 8.53 -8.95
CA VAL A 271 -18.60 7.93 -9.48
C VAL A 271 -18.37 6.44 -9.72
N ALA A 272 -18.92 5.61 -8.83
CA ALA A 272 -18.93 4.16 -8.96
C ALA A 272 -20.32 3.66 -9.39
N PHE A 273 -20.35 2.53 -10.08
CA PHE A 273 -21.59 1.88 -10.56
C PHE A 273 -22.65 1.71 -9.46
N ILE A 274 -22.23 1.33 -8.26
CA ILE A 274 -23.13 1.13 -7.12
C ILE A 274 -23.85 2.41 -6.67
N PHE A 275 -23.30 3.60 -6.96
CA PHE A 275 -23.88 4.88 -6.56
C PHE A 275 -24.62 5.60 -7.68
N ASN A 276 -24.36 5.28 -8.94
CA ASN A 276 -25.01 5.90 -10.08
C ASN A 276 -25.22 4.88 -11.20
N GLN A 277 -26.04 3.87 -10.95
CA GLN A 277 -26.33 2.79 -11.91
C GLN A 277 -26.86 3.31 -13.24
N LYS A 278 -27.72 4.35 -13.20
CA LYS A 278 -28.30 4.94 -14.42
C LYS A 278 -27.20 5.48 -15.33
N PHE A 279 -26.24 6.24 -14.81
CA PHE A 279 -25.16 6.79 -15.63
C PHE A 279 -24.36 5.69 -16.36
N PHE A 280 -24.03 4.59 -15.67
CA PHE A 280 -23.29 3.49 -16.29
C PHE A 280 -24.15 2.66 -17.24
N GLN A 281 -25.45 2.58 -17.00
CA GLN A 281 -26.40 1.97 -17.93
C GLN A 281 -26.51 2.80 -19.20
N ASP A 282 -26.74 4.11 -19.08
CA ASP A 282 -26.80 5.07 -20.21
C ASP A 282 -25.48 5.03 -21.02
N LEU A 283 -24.31 4.98 -20.33
CA LEU A 283 -23.01 4.81 -20.98
C LEU A 283 -22.94 3.52 -21.80
N ARG A 284 -23.37 2.39 -21.21
CA ARG A 284 -23.39 1.10 -21.90
C ARG A 284 -24.35 1.06 -23.08
N GLU A 285 -25.53 1.64 -22.94
CA GLU A 285 -26.52 1.72 -24.03
C GLU A 285 -26.04 2.59 -25.20
N ALA A 286 -25.37 3.72 -24.88
CA ALA A 286 -24.89 4.65 -25.91
C ALA A 286 -23.60 4.18 -26.60
N THR A 287 -22.68 3.55 -25.88
CA THR A 287 -21.33 3.27 -26.38
C THR A 287 -20.95 1.79 -26.39
N GLY A 288 -21.71 0.92 -25.75
CA GLY A 288 -21.32 -0.48 -25.50
C GLY A 288 -20.23 -0.64 -24.43
N ILE A 289 -19.84 0.45 -23.75
CA ILE A 289 -18.79 0.45 -22.72
C ILE A 289 -19.40 0.21 -21.35
N ASP A 290 -18.93 -0.81 -20.64
CA ASP A 290 -19.39 -1.14 -19.30
C ASP A 290 -18.27 -0.93 -18.28
N LEU A 291 -18.40 0.08 -17.43
CA LEU A 291 -17.44 0.45 -16.39
C LEU A 291 -18.00 0.15 -15.00
N GLU A 292 -17.10 -0.10 -14.04
CA GLU A 292 -17.42 -0.14 -12.61
C GLU A 292 -17.21 1.22 -11.93
N ASN A 293 -16.30 2.03 -12.45
CA ASN A 293 -15.95 3.34 -11.88
C ASN A 293 -15.32 4.24 -12.95
N ILE A 294 -15.54 5.56 -12.80
CA ILE A 294 -14.85 6.58 -13.57
C ILE A 294 -14.52 7.77 -12.69
N VAL A 295 -13.32 8.32 -12.89
CA VAL A 295 -12.82 9.53 -12.24
C VAL A 295 -12.24 10.44 -13.30
N TYR A 296 -12.50 11.74 -13.20
CA TYR A 296 -11.95 12.76 -14.07
C TYR A 296 -11.44 13.96 -13.28
N TYR A 297 -10.16 14.31 -13.50
CA TYR A 297 -9.54 15.50 -12.92
C TYR A 297 -8.96 16.41 -14.00
N LYS A 298 -9.04 17.72 -13.77
CA LYS A 298 -8.45 18.78 -14.60
C LYS A 298 -7.15 19.28 -13.97
N ASP A 299 -6.03 19.13 -14.68
CA ASP A 299 -4.75 19.75 -14.35
C ASP A 299 -4.10 20.23 -15.67
N ASP A 300 -2.84 19.99 -15.89
CA ASP A 300 -2.18 20.25 -17.18
C ASP A 300 -2.74 19.39 -18.32
N THR A 301 -3.39 18.29 -17.97
CA THR A 301 -4.15 17.42 -18.86
C THR A 301 -5.56 17.18 -18.30
N HIS A 302 -6.48 16.71 -19.13
CA HIS A 302 -7.72 16.06 -18.72
C HIS A 302 -7.37 14.61 -18.41
N TYR A 303 -7.31 14.25 -17.13
CA TYR A 303 -6.91 12.93 -16.64
C TYR A 303 -8.12 12.09 -16.25
N PHE A 304 -8.26 10.94 -16.89
CA PHE A 304 -9.30 9.96 -16.59
C PHE A 304 -8.71 8.68 -16.00
N VAL A 305 -9.41 8.11 -15.03
CA VAL A 305 -9.19 6.76 -14.53
C VAL A 305 -10.50 6.01 -14.61
N MET A 306 -10.52 4.91 -15.34
CA MET A 306 -11.70 4.09 -15.59
C MET A 306 -11.43 2.68 -15.06
N THR A 307 -12.38 2.09 -14.34
CA THR A 307 -12.34 0.67 -14.00
C THR A 307 -13.25 -0.06 -14.97
N ALA A 308 -12.67 -0.78 -15.91
CA ALA A 308 -13.41 -1.46 -16.97
C ALA A 308 -13.71 -2.90 -16.60
N LYS A 309 -14.92 -3.37 -16.93
CA LYS A 309 -15.26 -4.79 -16.83
C LYS A 309 -14.56 -5.57 -17.95
N LYS A 310 -13.96 -6.71 -17.60
CA LYS A 310 -13.25 -7.58 -18.56
C LYS A 310 -14.12 -7.90 -19.78
N GLN A 311 -15.38 -8.22 -19.55
CA GLN A 311 -16.32 -8.58 -20.62
C GLN A 311 -16.50 -7.45 -21.64
N SER A 312 -16.63 -6.20 -21.17
CA SER A 312 -16.73 -5.02 -22.04
C SER A 312 -15.48 -4.82 -22.90
N LEU A 313 -14.30 -5.08 -22.35
CA LEU A 313 -13.03 -4.98 -23.10
C LEU A 313 -12.89 -6.08 -24.17
N LEU A 314 -13.43 -7.26 -23.92
CA LEU A 314 -13.51 -8.34 -24.92
C LEU A 314 -14.51 -8.00 -26.03
N GLU A 315 -15.72 -7.54 -25.69
CA GLU A 315 -16.78 -7.18 -26.63
C GLU A 315 -16.39 -5.99 -27.52
N LYS A 316 -15.65 -5.03 -26.98
CA LYS A 316 -15.10 -3.87 -27.73
C LYS A 316 -13.81 -4.18 -28.47
N GLY A 317 -13.31 -5.43 -28.41
CA GLY A 317 -12.10 -5.85 -29.10
C GLY A 317 -10.78 -5.26 -28.54
N VAL A 318 -10.82 -4.69 -27.34
CA VAL A 318 -9.63 -4.17 -26.67
C VAL A 318 -8.73 -5.33 -26.20
N ILE A 319 -9.34 -6.38 -25.67
CA ILE A 319 -8.67 -7.64 -25.31
C ILE A 319 -9.03 -8.65 -26.39
N LEU A 320 -8.02 -9.24 -27.04
CA LEU A 320 -8.20 -10.14 -28.17
C LEU A 320 -8.60 -11.54 -27.75
N HIS A 321 -8.00 -12.06 -26.68
CA HIS A 321 -8.25 -13.42 -26.17
C HIS A 321 -8.41 -13.40 -24.65
N ASP A 322 -9.35 -14.18 -24.14
CA ASP A 322 -9.59 -14.33 -22.70
C ASP A 322 -8.63 -15.38 -22.12
N TYR A 323 -7.57 -14.90 -21.47
CA TYR A 323 -6.63 -15.74 -20.74
C TYR A 323 -6.97 -15.74 -19.24
N ALA A 324 -6.81 -16.92 -18.61
CA ALA A 324 -6.93 -17.06 -17.15
C ALA A 324 -5.77 -16.37 -16.42
N ASP A 325 -4.58 -16.34 -17.02
CA ASP A 325 -3.42 -15.63 -16.51
C ASP A 325 -3.53 -14.13 -16.80
N THR A 326 -3.48 -13.31 -15.74
CA THR A 326 -3.65 -11.85 -15.85
C THR A 326 -2.50 -11.17 -16.60
N GLU A 327 -1.27 -11.70 -16.52
CA GLU A 327 -0.12 -11.12 -17.22
C GLU A 327 -0.25 -11.36 -18.73
N LEU A 328 -0.72 -12.53 -19.13
CA LEU A 328 -1.05 -12.82 -20.53
C LEU A 328 -2.27 -12.04 -21.01
N LEU A 329 -3.32 -11.95 -20.19
CA LEU A 329 -4.56 -11.21 -20.49
C LEU A 329 -4.28 -9.75 -20.85
N LEU A 330 -3.44 -9.08 -20.06
CA LEU A 330 -3.10 -7.66 -20.21
C LEU A 330 -1.76 -7.42 -20.94
N SER A 331 -1.21 -8.46 -21.55
CA SER A 331 0.03 -8.34 -22.32
C SER A 331 -0.16 -7.50 -23.58
N ARG A 332 0.91 -6.85 -24.04
CA ARG A 332 0.90 -6.06 -25.27
C ARG A 332 0.47 -6.85 -26.51
N ALA A 333 0.75 -8.14 -26.54
CA ALA A 333 0.38 -9.02 -27.65
C ALA A 333 -1.14 -9.34 -27.68
N ASN A 334 -1.81 -9.19 -26.54
CA ASN A 334 -3.24 -9.47 -26.38
C ASN A 334 -4.13 -8.23 -26.30
N VAL A 335 -3.57 -7.04 -26.42
CA VAL A 335 -4.28 -5.75 -26.34
C VAL A 335 -4.17 -5.01 -27.66
N ASP A 336 -5.32 -4.76 -28.29
CA ASP A 336 -5.41 -3.87 -29.45
C ASP A 336 -5.32 -2.41 -29.00
N GLN A 337 -4.23 -1.73 -29.41
CA GLN A 337 -3.98 -0.35 -29.01
C GLN A 337 -4.98 0.64 -29.64
N ALA A 338 -5.42 0.41 -30.86
CA ALA A 338 -6.37 1.30 -31.52
C ALA A 338 -7.75 1.20 -30.86
N ALA A 339 -8.20 0.00 -30.55
CA ALA A 339 -9.43 -0.25 -29.80
C ALA A 339 -9.37 0.34 -28.38
N LEU A 340 -8.22 0.22 -27.69
CA LEU A 340 -8.01 0.82 -26.37
C LEU A 340 -8.12 2.36 -26.40
N LEU A 341 -7.52 3.01 -27.42
CA LEU A 341 -7.61 4.46 -27.59
C LEU A 341 -9.05 4.90 -27.88
N SER A 342 -9.79 4.18 -28.75
CA SER A 342 -11.21 4.47 -29.03
C SER A 342 -12.06 4.31 -27.77
N TYR A 343 -11.90 3.20 -27.05
CA TYR A 343 -12.60 2.93 -25.80
C TYR A 343 -12.41 4.05 -24.78
N ALA A 344 -11.16 4.46 -24.54
CA ALA A 344 -10.85 5.53 -23.59
C ALA A 344 -11.45 6.88 -24.01
N ARG A 345 -11.42 7.21 -25.32
CA ARG A 345 -11.98 8.45 -25.86
C ARG A 345 -13.50 8.47 -25.77
N GLU A 346 -14.18 7.40 -26.20
CA GLU A 346 -15.64 7.27 -26.13
C GLU A 346 -16.16 7.38 -24.69
N ALA A 347 -15.50 6.70 -23.75
CA ALA A 347 -15.87 6.78 -22.34
C ALA A 347 -15.65 8.18 -21.76
N ALA A 348 -14.55 8.86 -22.10
CA ALA A 348 -14.26 10.22 -21.63
C ALA A 348 -15.27 11.24 -22.20
N ASP A 349 -15.58 11.15 -23.49
CA ASP A 349 -16.50 12.04 -24.19
C ASP A 349 -17.92 11.93 -23.62
N PHE A 350 -18.43 10.71 -23.48
CA PHE A 350 -19.74 10.49 -22.86
C PHE A 350 -19.80 11.01 -21.43
N SER A 351 -18.77 10.69 -20.63
CA SER A 351 -18.74 11.04 -19.21
C SER A 351 -18.69 12.53 -18.94
N THR A 352 -18.21 13.32 -19.88
CA THR A 352 -18.20 14.78 -19.84
C THR A 352 -19.36 15.41 -20.61
N SER A 353 -20.42 14.62 -20.94
CA SER A 353 -21.59 15.05 -21.68
C SER A 353 -21.24 15.76 -23.00
N HIS A 354 -20.21 15.29 -23.69
CA HIS A 354 -19.67 15.83 -24.95
C HIS A 354 -19.21 17.31 -24.83
N GLN A 355 -18.85 17.77 -23.62
CA GLN A 355 -18.49 19.16 -23.38
C GLN A 355 -17.02 19.47 -23.67
N LEU A 356 -16.15 18.46 -23.75
CA LEU A 356 -14.75 18.66 -24.12
C LEU A 356 -14.65 18.84 -25.65
N PRO A 357 -14.13 19.99 -26.14
CA PRO A 357 -14.15 20.34 -27.56
C PRO A 357 -13.34 19.37 -28.42
N THR A 358 -12.25 18.86 -27.87
CA THR A 358 -11.37 17.90 -28.52
C THR A 358 -10.75 16.99 -27.48
N LEU A 359 -10.66 15.71 -27.79
CA LEU A 359 -10.04 14.69 -26.94
C LEU A 359 -8.79 14.13 -27.65
N ASP A 360 -7.79 15.00 -27.83
CA ASP A 360 -6.48 14.60 -28.31
C ASP A 360 -5.63 14.09 -27.16
N PHE A 361 -5.07 12.91 -27.31
CA PHE A 361 -4.23 12.32 -26.28
C PHE A 361 -2.95 13.13 -26.05
N ALA A 362 -2.61 13.34 -24.80
CA ALA A 362 -1.28 13.76 -24.42
C ALA A 362 -0.25 12.68 -24.85
N ILE A 363 0.98 13.10 -25.09
CA ILE A 363 2.04 12.20 -25.51
C ILE A 363 2.94 11.86 -24.31
N ASN A 364 3.16 10.57 -24.09
CA ASN A 364 4.06 10.08 -23.06
C ASN A 364 5.53 10.21 -23.46
N HIS A 365 6.44 9.84 -22.58
CA HIS A 365 7.89 9.95 -22.81
C HIS A 365 8.46 8.98 -23.87
N TYR A 366 7.65 8.06 -24.38
CA TYR A 366 8.00 7.19 -25.51
C TYR A 366 7.49 7.73 -26.85
N GLY A 367 6.87 8.91 -26.88
CA GLY A 367 6.28 9.47 -28.08
C GLY A 367 4.95 8.82 -28.48
N GLN A 368 4.29 8.11 -27.58
CA GLN A 368 3.02 7.42 -27.79
C GLN A 368 1.89 8.13 -27.04
N PRO A 369 0.60 7.92 -27.44
CA PRO A 369 -0.53 8.36 -26.66
C PRO A 369 -0.44 7.93 -25.19
N ASP A 370 -0.71 8.85 -24.28
CA ASP A 370 -0.58 8.64 -22.83
C ASP A 370 -1.83 7.91 -22.28
N VAL A 371 -1.94 6.65 -22.68
CA VAL A 371 -2.97 5.71 -22.22
C VAL A 371 -2.29 4.45 -21.73
N ALA A 372 -2.76 3.93 -20.59
CA ALA A 372 -2.26 2.68 -20.02
C ALA A 372 -3.39 1.85 -19.47
N MET A 373 -3.36 0.52 -19.69
CA MET A 373 -4.26 -0.46 -19.10
C MET A 373 -3.47 -1.44 -18.24
N PHE A 374 -3.93 -1.70 -17.01
CA PHE A 374 -3.24 -2.57 -16.06
C PHE A 374 -4.16 -3.07 -14.95
N ASP A 375 -3.77 -4.17 -14.30
CA ASP A 375 -4.40 -4.63 -13.07
C ASP A 375 -3.96 -3.74 -11.89
N PHE A 376 -4.89 -2.95 -11.35
CA PHE A 376 -4.57 -2.04 -10.26
C PHE A 376 -4.84 -2.61 -8.86
N THR A 377 -5.23 -3.88 -8.76
CA THR A 377 -5.35 -4.62 -7.50
C THR A 377 -4.09 -5.43 -7.18
N CYS A 378 -3.17 -5.57 -8.16
CA CYS A 378 -1.87 -6.19 -7.95
C CYS A 378 -0.87 -5.17 -7.44
N MET A 379 -0.33 -5.39 -6.25
CA MET A 379 0.67 -4.53 -5.62
C MET A 379 1.80 -5.35 -5.01
N TYR A 380 3.00 -4.77 -4.99
CA TYR A 380 4.17 -5.37 -4.38
C TYR A 380 4.61 -4.59 -3.16
N ALA A 381 5.06 -5.30 -2.14
CA ALA A 381 5.70 -4.71 -0.98
C ALA A 381 7.05 -5.39 -0.73
N SER A 382 8.06 -4.60 -0.36
CA SER A 382 9.33 -5.16 0.07
C SER A 382 9.18 -5.88 1.41
N GLU A 383 9.84 -7.02 1.57
CA GLU A 383 9.83 -7.75 2.85
C GLU A 383 10.53 -6.94 3.95
N ASN A 384 11.58 -6.20 3.58
CA ASN A 384 12.37 -5.35 4.48
C ASN A 384 12.42 -3.93 3.93
N ALA A 385 12.39 -2.93 4.80
CA ALA A 385 12.53 -1.53 4.40
C ALA A 385 13.97 -1.09 4.25
N ALA A 386 14.90 -1.77 4.92
CA ALA A 386 16.31 -1.44 4.89
C ALA A 386 17.18 -2.67 5.11
N MET A 387 18.44 -2.57 4.71
CA MET A 387 19.50 -3.52 5.01
C MET A 387 20.83 -2.80 5.24
N VAL A 388 21.78 -3.47 5.85
CA VAL A 388 23.15 -2.98 5.98
C VAL A 388 24.10 -3.94 5.28
N ARG A 389 24.94 -3.40 4.41
CA ARG A 389 26.05 -4.12 3.77
C ARG A 389 27.35 -3.78 4.44
N GLN A 390 28.20 -4.76 4.59
CA GLN A 390 29.55 -4.56 5.15
C GLN A 390 30.59 -5.29 4.30
N ARG A 391 31.58 -4.55 3.83
CA ARG A 391 32.71 -5.08 3.03
C ARG A 391 33.97 -4.31 3.40
N ASN A 392 35.08 -5.01 3.56
CA ASN A 392 36.43 -4.44 3.76
C ASN A 392 36.45 -3.27 4.77
N GLY A 393 35.78 -3.46 5.91
CA GLY A 393 35.70 -2.46 6.99
C GLY A 393 34.61 -1.38 6.79
N HIS A 394 34.11 -1.18 5.58
CA HIS A 394 33.11 -0.16 5.26
C HIS A 394 31.68 -0.69 5.39
N LYS A 395 30.82 0.09 6.03
CA LYS A 395 29.38 -0.20 6.18
C LYS A 395 28.57 0.73 5.28
N LEU A 396 27.57 0.18 4.60
CA LEU A 396 26.60 0.90 3.79
C LEU A 396 25.20 0.61 4.28
N LEU A 397 24.45 1.66 4.63
CA LEU A 397 23.03 1.58 4.92
C LEU A 397 22.26 1.71 3.61
N VAL A 398 21.44 0.70 3.28
CA VAL A 398 20.63 0.66 2.05
C VAL A 398 19.16 0.61 2.43
N ALA A 399 18.31 1.45 1.84
CA ALA A 399 16.89 1.50 2.13
C ALA A 399 16.04 1.76 0.88
N LEU A 400 14.74 1.52 1.01
CA LEU A 400 13.76 1.78 -0.04
C LEU A 400 12.71 2.78 0.44
N VAL A 401 12.17 3.58 -0.51
CA VAL A 401 11.04 4.49 -0.30
C VAL A 401 10.09 4.48 -1.49
N GLY A 402 8.86 4.96 -1.28
CA GLY A 402 7.84 5.03 -2.33
C GLY A 402 7.46 3.65 -2.87
N ASP A 403 7.18 3.55 -4.17
CA ASP A 403 6.74 2.32 -4.82
C ASP A 403 7.82 1.22 -4.84
N SER A 404 9.10 1.57 -4.63
CA SER A 404 10.17 0.60 -4.43
C SER A 404 10.00 -0.16 -3.12
N LEU A 405 9.44 0.50 -2.08
CA LEU A 405 9.18 -0.08 -0.77
C LEU A 405 7.80 -0.73 -0.70
N LEU A 406 6.77 0.02 -1.06
CA LEU A 406 5.36 -0.37 -0.96
C LEU A 406 4.58 0.25 -2.10
N GLU A 407 4.15 -0.56 -3.05
CA GLU A 407 3.30 -0.09 -4.15
C GLU A 407 1.93 0.35 -3.62
N PRO A 408 1.32 1.39 -4.20
CA PRO A 408 0.03 1.87 -3.76
C PRO A 408 -1.09 0.90 -4.14
N PHE A 409 -2.10 0.80 -3.27
CA PHE A 409 -3.40 0.31 -3.68
C PHE A 409 -4.16 1.49 -4.30
N TRP A 410 -4.25 1.51 -5.60
CA TRP A 410 -4.74 2.65 -6.40
C TRP A 410 -6.13 3.16 -5.99
N PRO A 411 -7.13 2.28 -5.75
CA PRO A 411 -8.48 2.72 -5.38
C PRO A 411 -8.53 3.58 -4.11
N MET A 412 -7.55 3.43 -3.21
CA MET A 412 -7.48 4.19 -1.96
C MET A 412 -6.59 5.44 -2.02
N GLY A 413 -5.93 5.73 -3.14
CA GLY A 413 -5.04 6.88 -3.29
C GLY A 413 -3.88 6.94 -2.27
N THR A 414 -3.35 5.78 -1.86
CA THR A 414 -2.39 5.68 -0.74
C THR A 414 -0.95 6.03 -1.12
N GLY A 415 -0.60 6.05 -2.40
CA GLY A 415 0.78 6.06 -2.87
C GLY A 415 1.60 7.23 -2.36
N ILE A 416 1.17 8.47 -2.63
CA ILE A 416 1.93 9.65 -2.25
C ILE A 416 1.97 9.86 -0.74
N ALA A 417 0.87 9.55 -0.06
CA ALA A 417 0.77 9.69 1.40
C ALA A 417 1.74 8.75 2.11
N ARG A 418 1.71 7.47 1.78
CA ARG A 418 2.63 6.46 2.31
C ARG A 418 4.08 6.72 1.90
N GLY A 419 4.29 7.21 0.67
CA GLY A 419 5.61 7.61 0.19
C GLY A 419 6.23 8.75 1.00
N PHE A 420 5.44 9.75 1.39
CA PHE A 420 5.91 10.86 2.23
C PHE A 420 6.16 10.44 3.68
N LEU A 421 5.33 9.55 4.22
CA LEU A 421 5.60 8.93 5.53
C LEU A 421 6.90 8.14 5.48
N ALA A 422 7.11 7.31 4.45
CA ALA A 422 8.34 6.55 4.26
C ALA A 422 9.59 7.44 4.10
N ALA A 423 9.46 8.60 3.45
CA ALA A 423 10.54 9.58 3.35
C ALA A 423 10.97 10.13 4.73
N MET A 424 10.00 10.48 5.58
CA MET A 424 10.27 10.92 6.95
C MET A 424 10.84 9.79 7.82
N ASP A 425 10.33 8.55 7.65
CA ASP A 425 10.83 7.36 8.35
C ASP A 425 12.28 7.06 8.00
N SER A 426 12.63 7.23 6.71
CA SER A 426 14.01 7.08 6.25
C SER A 426 14.92 8.18 6.78
N GLY A 427 14.42 9.41 6.88
CA GLY A 427 15.12 10.50 7.56
C GLY A 427 15.44 10.17 9.02
N TRP A 428 14.47 9.61 9.75
CA TRP A 428 14.68 9.13 11.12
C TRP A 428 15.71 8.01 11.21
N MET A 429 15.64 7.04 10.31
CA MET A 429 16.60 5.93 10.24
C MET A 429 18.02 6.44 10.00
N VAL A 430 18.23 7.34 9.04
CA VAL A 430 19.57 7.93 8.77
C VAL A 430 20.07 8.76 9.94
N LYS A 431 19.19 9.47 10.64
CA LYS A 431 19.52 10.17 11.87
C LYS A 431 20.00 9.20 12.97
N SER A 432 19.31 8.08 13.17
CA SER A 432 19.72 7.02 14.12
C SER A 432 21.07 6.43 13.73
N TRP A 433 21.31 6.19 12.44
CA TRP A 433 22.60 5.75 11.90
C TRP A 433 23.73 6.75 12.17
N ALA A 434 23.51 8.02 11.86
CA ALA A 434 24.48 9.11 12.07
C ALA A 434 24.80 9.36 13.55
N GLN A 435 23.90 8.96 14.46
CA GLN A 435 24.10 9.02 15.91
C GLN A 435 24.89 7.85 16.48
N GLY A 436 25.32 6.91 15.65
CA GLY A 436 26.18 5.80 16.03
C GLY A 436 25.46 4.60 16.64
N LYS A 437 24.12 4.46 16.46
CA LYS A 437 23.42 3.22 16.79
C LYS A 437 24.01 2.06 16.00
N THR A 438 24.01 0.88 16.59
CA THR A 438 24.48 -0.32 15.88
C THR A 438 23.62 -0.64 14.67
N PRO A 439 24.17 -1.28 13.62
CA PRO A 439 23.41 -1.65 12.42
C PRO A 439 22.11 -2.41 12.73
N LEU A 440 22.15 -3.36 13.66
CA LEU A 440 20.97 -4.16 14.02
C LEU A 440 19.93 -3.35 14.80
N GLU A 441 20.32 -2.38 15.61
CA GLU A 441 19.38 -1.46 16.29
C GLU A 441 18.68 -0.56 15.27
N VAL A 442 19.42 0.01 14.32
CA VAL A 442 18.84 0.86 13.25
C VAL A 442 17.86 0.06 12.40
N LEU A 443 18.20 -1.17 12.01
CA LEU A 443 17.33 -2.05 11.25
C LEU A 443 16.08 -2.45 12.03
N ALA A 444 16.22 -2.82 13.31
CA ALA A 444 15.10 -3.19 14.16
C ALA A 444 14.10 -2.02 14.35
N GLU A 445 14.63 -0.82 14.58
CA GLU A 445 13.83 0.40 14.68
C GLU A 445 13.10 0.69 13.36
N ARG A 446 13.81 0.63 12.21
CA ARG A 446 13.22 0.87 10.89
C ARG A 446 12.12 -0.12 10.52
N GLU A 447 12.34 -1.40 10.77
CA GLU A 447 11.34 -2.44 10.53
C GLU A 447 10.14 -2.35 11.49
N SER A 448 10.36 -1.92 12.74
CA SER A 448 9.26 -1.65 13.68
C SER A 448 8.34 -0.54 13.18
N ILE A 449 8.89 0.49 12.52
CA ILE A 449 8.13 1.59 11.90
C ILE A 449 7.46 1.09 10.61
N TYR A 450 8.17 0.37 9.75
CA TYR A 450 7.67 -0.07 8.45
C TYR A 450 6.39 -0.91 8.55
N ARG A 451 6.26 -1.73 9.58
CA ARG A 451 5.05 -2.53 9.81
C ARG A 451 3.77 -1.71 9.98
N LEU A 452 3.89 -0.43 10.36
CA LEU A 452 2.75 0.47 10.52
C LEU A 452 2.37 1.16 9.22
N LEU A 453 3.30 1.28 8.29
CA LEU A 453 3.07 2.01 7.03
C LEU A 453 1.91 1.45 6.19
N PRO A 454 1.78 0.12 5.96
CA PRO A 454 0.64 -0.45 5.24
C PRO A 454 -0.71 -0.27 5.94
N GLN A 455 -0.70 -0.01 7.26
CA GLN A 455 -1.90 0.14 8.08
C GLN A 455 -2.40 1.59 8.14
N THR A 456 -1.73 2.52 7.46
CA THR A 456 -2.14 3.93 7.45
C THR A 456 -3.36 4.14 6.57
N THR A 457 -4.35 4.86 7.12
CA THR A 457 -5.57 5.30 6.43
C THR A 457 -5.70 6.82 6.55
N PRO A 458 -6.51 7.48 5.70
CA PRO A 458 -6.76 8.92 5.83
C PRO A 458 -7.17 9.33 7.25
N GLU A 459 -8.01 8.55 7.90
CA GLU A 459 -8.58 8.84 9.22
C GLU A 459 -7.52 8.77 10.32
N ASN A 460 -6.68 7.72 10.31
CA ASN A 460 -5.69 7.54 11.37
C ASN A 460 -4.49 8.49 11.25
N VAL A 461 -4.15 8.95 10.03
CA VAL A 461 -3.07 9.93 9.82
C VAL A 461 -3.57 11.38 9.72
N SER A 462 -4.89 11.63 9.77
CA SER A 462 -5.45 12.99 9.79
C SER A 462 -5.48 13.62 11.18
N LYS A 463 -5.29 12.84 12.23
CA LYS A 463 -5.24 13.34 13.61
C LYS A 463 -3.89 14.02 13.88
N ASN A 464 -3.95 15.28 14.31
CA ASN A 464 -2.76 16.05 14.72
C ASN A 464 -1.62 16.19 13.68
N PHE A 465 -1.93 16.09 12.38
CA PHE A 465 -0.90 16.20 11.33
C PHE A 465 -0.12 17.52 11.32
N SER A 466 -0.64 18.57 11.97
CA SER A 466 0.09 19.82 12.16
C SER A 466 1.36 19.67 13.02
N GLN A 467 1.45 18.60 13.81
CA GLN A 467 2.60 18.27 14.66
C GLN A 467 3.58 17.30 14.00
N TYR A 468 3.29 16.82 12.79
CA TYR A 468 4.14 15.87 12.10
C TYR A 468 5.56 16.38 11.90
N SER A 469 6.51 15.53 12.28
CA SER A 469 7.94 15.76 12.12
C SER A 469 8.65 14.49 11.65
N VAL A 470 9.97 14.54 11.55
CA VAL A 470 10.77 13.35 11.28
C VAL A 470 10.66 12.29 12.39
N ASP A 471 10.27 12.67 13.58
CA ASP A 471 10.01 11.76 14.71
C ASP A 471 8.76 10.91 14.44
N PRO A 472 8.89 9.58 14.30
CA PRO A 472 7.76 8.70 13.98
C PRO A 472 6.67 8.68 15.06
N THR A 473 6.99 9.03 16.32
CA THR A 473 6.00 9.11 17.40
C THR A 473 4.96 10.22 17.16
N THR A 474 5.29 11.22 16.34
CA THR A 474 4.36 12.29 15.97
C THR A 474 3.40 11.86 14.85
N ARG A 475 3.69 10.77 14.14
CA ARG A 475 2.98 10.35 12.92
C ARG A 475 2.17 9.07 13.09
N TYR A 476 2.63 8.16 13.93
CA TYR A 476 1.99 6.86 14.15
C TYR A 476 1.45 6.76 15.57
N PRO A 477 0.14 6.62 15.75
CA PRO A 477 -0.43 6.41 17.08
C PRO A 477 0.03 5.06 17.63
N ASN A 478 0.37 5.04 18.94
CA ASN A 478 0.76 3.83 19.66
C ASN A 478 2.00 3.10 19.10
N ILE A 479 2.93 3.84 18.48
CA ILE A 479 4.17 3.25 17.97
C ILE A 479 5.07 2.78 19.11
N SER A 480 5.66 1.59 18.94
CA SER A 480 6.79 1.12 19.73
C SER A 480 8.00 0.96 18.82
N LEU A 481 8.98 1.85 18.96
CA LEU A 481 10.22 1.80 18.18
C LEU A 481 11.06 0.54 18.47
N ASN A 482 10.85 -0.06 19.62
CA ASN A 482 11.54 -1.28 20.06
C ASN A 482 10.66 -2.53 19.94
N PHE A 483 9.63 -2.51 19.07
CA PHE A 483 8.74 -3.64 18.86
C PHE A 483 9.52 -4.87 18.36
N LEU A 484 10.44 -4.69 17.43
CA LEU A 484 11.38 -5.71 17.01
C LEU A 484 12.72 -5.58 17.77
N LYS A 485 13.26 -6.72 18.16
CA LYS A 485 14.58 -6.79 18.79
C LYS A 485 15.67 -6.90 17.71
N PRO A 486 16.89 -6.41 17.96
CA PRO A 486 18.02 -6.54 17.03
C PRO A 486 18.28 -7.98 16.56
N SER A 487 18.03 -8.98 17.41
CA SER A 487 18.18 -10.39 17.05
C SER A 487 17.21 -10.88 15.96
N GLN A 488 16.05 -10.22 15.79
CA GLN A 488 15.01 -10.61 14.84
C GLN A 488 15.22 -10.08 13.42
N VAL A 489 16.16 -9.15 13.24
CA VAL A 489 16.47 -8.52 11.94
C VAL A 489 17.85 -8.90 11.40
N ARG A 490 18.46 -9.97 11.90
CA ARG A 490 19.80 -10.43 11.48
C ARG A 490 19.88 -10.76 9.98
N SER A 491 18.79 -11.22 9.38
CA SER A 491 18.72 -11.52 7.95
C SER A 491 18.91 -10.28 7.06
N SER A 492 18.67 -9.08 7.58
CA SER A 492 18.89 -7.82 6.88
C SER A 492 20.31 -7.28 6.99
N LEU A 493 21.22 -8.00 7.68
CA LEU A 493 22.64 -7.66 7.79
C LEU A 493 23.41 -8.52 6.78
N TRP A 494 23.82 -7.91 5.68
CA TRP A 494 24.64 -8.55 4.66
C TRP A 494 26.11 -8.54 5.06
N ARG A 495 26.67 -9.69 5.41
CA ARG A 495 28.12 -9.90 5.54
C ARG A 495 28.58 -10.74 4.36
N SER A 496 29.48 -10.20 3.54
CA SER A 496 30.13 -11.00 2.49
C SER A 496 30.96 -12.09 3.13
N GLY A 497 30.68 -13.34 2.80
CA GLY A 497 31.53 -14.45 3.19
C GLY A 497 30.85 -15.80 3.36
N LEU A 498 29.59 -15.92 3.77
CA LEU A 498 28.97 -17.24 3.90
C LEU A 498 27.41 -17.28 3.95
N TRP A 499 26.71 -16.15 4.04
CA TRP A 499 25.25 -16.17 4.27
C TRP A 499 24.39 -15.70 3.07
N GLY A 500 25.02 -15.11 2.04
CA GLY A 500 24.33 -14.73 0.79
C GLY A 500 23.84 -15.94 -0.02
N ILE A 501 24.47 -17.06 0.14
CA ILE A 501 24.18 -18.28 -0.62
C ILE A 501 22.92 -18.99 -0.11
N CYS A 502 22.63 -18.98 1.19
CA CYS A 502 21.52 -19.76 1.75
C CYS A 502 20.12 -19.20 1.56
N SER A 503 19.92 -17.89 1.45
CA SER A 503 18.54 -17.36 1.31
C SER A 503 18.10 -17.13 -0.14
N GLU A 504 19.06 -16.88 -1.02
CA GLU A 504 18.82 -16.83 -2.47
C GLU A 504 18.66 -18.24 -3.05
N SER A 505 19.33 -19.23 -2.45
CA SER A 505 19.27 -20.62 -2.88
C SER A 505 17.89 -21.28 -2.64
N VAL A 506 17.15 -20.90 -1.59
CA VAL A 506 15.83 -21.50 -1.30
C VAL A 506 14.75 -21.01 -2.27
N ALA A 507 14.74 -19.73 -2.65
CA ALA A 507 13.79 -19.23 -3.65
C ALA A 507 14.19 -19.63 -5.08
N ARG A 508 15.49 -19.74 -5.37
CA ARG A 508 15.99 -20.31 -6.62
C ARG A 508 15.79 -21.82 -6.67
N SER A 509 15.90 -22.52 -5.55
CA SER A 509 15.75 -24.00 -5.52
C SER A 509 14.35 -24.45 -5.88
N SER A 510 13.26 -23.75 -5.50
CA SER A 510 11.91 -24.11 -5.90
C SER A 510 11.63 -23.81 -7.39
N LYS A 511 12.14 -22.70 -7.93
CA LYS A 511 12.07 -22.42 -9.38
C LYS A 511 12.91 -23.39 -10.19
N LEU A 512 14.10 -23.69 -9.70
CA LEU A 512 15.01 -24.66 -10.30
C LEU A 512 14.40 -26.07 -10.28
N LEU A 513 13.82 -26.51 -9.16
CA LEU A 513 13.15 -27.79 -9.04
C LEU A 513 11.98 -27.91 -10.04
N ASN A 514 11.10 -26.90 -10.08
CA ASN A 514 9.98 -26.86 -11.02
C ASN A 514 10.43 -26.84 -12.49
N TRP A 515 11.54 -26.19 -12.78
CA TRP A 515 12.12 -26.22 -14.12
C TRP A 515 12.69 -27.59 -14.45
N CYS A 516 13.49 -28.20 -13.56
CA CYS A 516 14.02 -29.54 -13.72
C CYS A 516 12.91 -30.58 -13.93
N GLN A 517 11.84 -30.53 -13.13
CA GLN A 517 10.67 -31.40 -13.28
C GLN A 517 10.07 -31.31 -14.68
N ARG A 518 9.86 -30.10 -15.19
CA ARG A 518 9.32 -29.87 -16.54
C ARG A 518 10.24 -30.35 -17.63
N GLN A 519 11.56 -30.20 -17.47
CA GLN A 519 12.52 -30.61 -18.52
C GLN A 519 12.78 -32.11 -18.53
N THR A 520 12.58 -32.80 -17.43
CA THR A 520 12.75 -34.24 -17.31
C THR A 520 11.44 -35.04 -17.39
N GLU A 521 10.31 -34.36 -17.57
CA GLU A 521 8.99 -34.99 -17.70
C GLU A 521 8.91 -35.90 -18.94
N GLY A 522 8.43 -37.14 -18.76
CA GLY A 522 8.22 -38.11 -19.83
C GLY A 522 9.38 -39.08 -20.07
N TYR A 523 10.50 -38.95 -19.33
CA TYR A 523 11.61 -39.90 -19.42
C TYR A 523 11.39 -41.11 -18.54
N ARG A 524 11.77 -42.30 -19.05
CA ARG A 524 11.64 -43.58 -18.35
C ARG A 524 12.47 -43.57 -17.04
N ASN A 525 11.89 -43.99 -15.93
CA ASN A 525 12.52 -44.08 -14.61
C ASN A 525 13.11 -42.76 -14.08
N VAL A 526 12.59 -41.61 -14.57
CA VAL A 526 12.98 -40.29 -14.09
C VAL A 526 11.77 -39.61 -13.43
N ASN A 527 11.87 -39.38 -12.12
CA ASN A 527 10.86 -38.65 -11.36
C ASN A 527 11.61 -37.71 -10.41
N VAL A 528 11.70 -36.41 -10.77
CA VAL A 528 12.42 -35.40 -10.01
C VAL A 528 11.49 -34.80 -8.97
N THR A 529 11.65 -35.19 -7.72
CA THR A 529 10.88 -34.66 -6.58
C THR A 529 11.70 -33.71 -5.70
N ASP A 530 13.02 -33.80 -5.77
CA ASP A 530 13.96 -32.99 -4.99
C ASP A 530 15.21 -32.65 -5.81
N LEU A 531 16.12 -31.85 -5.24
CA LEU A 531 17.39 -31.48 -5.87
C LEU A 531 18.59 -32.26 -5.29
N THR A 532 18.35 -33.42 -4.72
CA THR A 532 19.35 -34.33 -4.14
C THR A 532 19.17 -35.78 -4.61
N MET A 533 18.33 -36.54 -3.93
CA MET A 533 18.16 -37.99 -4.15
C MET A 533 17.62 -38.30 -5.54
N SER A 534 16.78 -37.48 -6.12
CA SER A 534 16.25 -37.63 -7.48
C SER A 534 17.34 -37.67 -8.56
N TRP A 535 18.55 -37.23 -8.26
CA TRP A 535 19.68 -37.15 -9.21
C TRP A 535 20.72 -38.24 -9.01
N LYS A 536 20.57 -39.05 -7.96
CA LYS A 536 21.55 -40.08 -7.57
C LYS A 536 21.79 -41.17 -8.62
N SER A 537 20.73 -41.58 -9.35
CA SER A 537 20.84 -42.59 -10.40
C SER A 537 21.59 -42.12 -11.67
N GLY A 538 21.80 -40.78 -11.80
CA GLY A 538 22.37 -40.17 -12.99
C GLY A 538 21.36 -40.02 -14.15
N LEU A 539 20.24 -40.75 -14.12
CA LEU A 539 19.25 -40.73 -15.20
C LEU A 539 18.61 -39.33 -15.35
N ALA A 540 18.31 -38.63 -14.24
CA ALA A 540 17.74 -37.29 -14.31
C ALA A 540 18.69 -36.28 -14.96
N LEU A 541 20.00 -36.39 -14.74
CA LEU A 541 21.02 -35.55 -15.38
C LEU A 541 21.11 -35.88 -16.88
N CYS A 542 21.22 -37.12 -17.21
CA CYS A 542 21.23 -37.58 -18.60
C CYS A 542 19.95 -37.21 -19.35
N ALA A 543 18.77 -37.28 -18.73
CA ALA A 543 17.50 -36.85 -19.29
C ALA A 543 17.46 -35.36 -19.56
N LEU A 544 17.99 -34.54 -18.62
CA LEU A 544 18.06 -33.10 -18.75
C LEU A 544 18.96 -32.69 -19.93
N ILE A 545 20.11 -33.36 -20.11
CA ILE A 545 21.03 -33.13 -21.24
C ILE A 545 20.37 -33.57 -22.55
N HIS A 546 19.83 -34.79 -22.57
CA HIS A 546 19.17 -35.34 -23.75
C HIS A 546 17.96 -34.48 -24.22
N ARG A 547 17.25 -33.83 -23.30
CA ARG A 547 16.12 -32.93 -23.61
C ARG A 547 16.49 -31.80 -24.56
N TYR A 548 17.69 -31.25 -24.40
CA TYR A 548 18.19 -30.14 -25.20
C TYR A 548 19.15 -30.56 -26.33
N ARG A 549 19.84 -31.67 -26.13
CA ARG A 549 20.81 -32.22 -27.07
C ARG A 549 20.68 -33.72 -27.13
N PRO A 550 19.63 -34.23 -27.86
CA PRO A 550 19.38 -35.68 -27.97
C PRO A 550 20.48 -36.44 -28.70
N ASP A 551 21.32 -35.73 -29.42
CA ASP A 551 22.47 -36.28 -30.17
C ASP A 551 23.67 -36.66 -29.28
N LEU A 552 23.71 -36.19 -28.02
CA LEU A 552 24.86 -36.40 -27.13
C LEU A 552 24.76 -37.60 -26.21
N ILE A 553 23.56 -38.05 -25.89
CA ILE A 553 23.31 -39.17 -24.98
C ILE A 553 22.22 -40.07 -25.56
N ASP A 554 22.53 -41.33 -25.76
CA ASP A 554 21.51 -42.34 -26.04
C ASP A 554 20.81 -42.77 -24.74
N PHE A 555 19.70 -42.09 -24.44
CA PHE A 555 19.00 -42.29 -23.18
C PHE A 555 18.35 -43.66 -23.04
N ASP A 556 17.97 -44.29 -24.13
CA ASP A 556 17.30 -45.60 -24.13
C ASP A 556 18.24 -46.75 -23.76
N SER A 557 19.55 -46.56 -23.92
CA SER A 557 20.60 -47.52 -23.54
C SER A 557 20.95 -47.50 -22.04
N LEU A 558 20.47 -46.48 -21.25
CA LEU A 558 20.84 -46.29 -19.85
C LEU A 558 20.01 -47.18 -18.90
N ASP A 559 20.70 -47.81 -17.92
CA ASP A 559 20.07 -48.59 -16.84
C ASP A 559 20.20 -47.85 -15.51
N GLU A 560 19.12 -47.74 -14.74
CA GLU A 560 19.08 -47.08 -13.41
C GLU A 560 20.10 -47.70 -12.41
N ARG A 561 20.47 -48.97 -12.60
CA ARG A 561 21.43 -49.70 -11.74
C ARG A 561 22.86 -49.22 -11.94
N ASP A 562 23.19 -48.65 -13.11
CA ASP A 562 24.53 -48.21 -13.47
C ASP A 562 24.80 -46.75 -13.01
N GLN A 563 24.53 -46.48 -11.74
CA GLN A 563 24.59 -45.12 -11.19
C GLN A 563 25.92 -44.40 -11.41
N GLU A 564 27.03 -45.10 -11.20
CA GLU A 564 28.39 -44.53 -11.38
C GLU A 564 28.62 -44.11 -12.85
N LYS A 565 28.27 -44.99 -13.78
CA LYS A 565 28.45 -44.74 -15.20
C LYS A 565 27.53 -43.64 -15.73
N ASN A 566 26.25 -43.63 -15.31
CA ASN A 566 25.30 -42.64 -15.76
C ASN A 566 25.68 -41.23 -15.28
N ASN A 567 26.10 -41.13 -14.03
CA ASN A 567 26.55 -39.84 -13.49
C ASN A 567 27.83 -39.40 -14.16
N GLN A 568 28.82 -40.27 -14.36
CA GLN A 568 30.06 -39.93 -15.03
C GLN A 568 29.82 -39.47 -16.46
N LEU A 569 28.97 -40.21 -17.20
CA LEU A 569 28.57 -39.81 -18.56
C LEU A 569 27.92 -38.42 -18.58
N GLY A 570 26.95 -38.17 -17.68
CA GLY A 570 26.29 -36.89 -17.59
C GLY A 570 27.26 -35.74 -17.25
N PHE A 571 28.21 -35.99 -16.34
CA PHE A 571 29.23 -35.02 -15.96
C PHE A 571 30.23 -34.73 -17.09
N ASP A 572 30.71 -35.79 -17.78
CA ASP A 572 31.67 -35.65 -18.86
C ASP A 572 31.07 -34.90 -20.08
N VAL A 573 29.82 -35.20 -20.43
CA VAL A 573 29.09 -34.48 -21.48
C VAL A 573 28.83 -33.05 -21.10
N ALA A 574 28.42 -32.79 -19.86
CA ALA A 574 28.17 -31.44 -19.37
C ALA A 574 29.43 -30.56 -19.40
N GLU A 575 30.57 -31.12 -18.99
CA GLU A 575 31.85 -30.39 -18.99
C GLU A 575 32.34 -30.12 -20.41
N LYS A 576 32.31 -31.18 -21.24
CA LYS A 576 32.87 -31.10 -22.61
C LYS A 576 32.05 -30.22 -23.53
N GLU A 577 30.72 -30.36 -23.50
CA GLU A 577 29.84 -29.72 -24.48
C GLU A 577 29.22 -28.39 -24.01
N PHE A 578 29.09 -28.23 -22.68
CA PHE A 578 28.48 -27.03 -22.10
C PHE A 578 29.42 -26.21 -21.21
N GLY A 579 30.64 -26.71 -20.96
CA GLY A 579 31.60 -26.04 -20.06
C GLY A 579 31.16 -26.01 -18.61
N ILE A 580 30.24 -26.91 -18.20
CA ILE A 580 29.76 -27.02 -16.83
C ILE A 580 30.61 -28.03 -16.08
N SER A 581 31.55 -27.53 -15.28
CA SER A 581 32.45 -28.43 -14.52
C SER A 581 31.69 -29.22 -13.46
N PRO A 582 31.98 -30.55 -13.37
CA PRO A 582 31.25 -31.41 -12.44
C PRO A 582 31.50 -31.02 -10.98
N CYS A 583 30.46 -31.16 -10.16
CA CYS A 583 30.56 -30.90 -8.73
C CYS A 583 31.20 -32.06 -7.94
N MET A 584 31.24 -33.24 -8.53
CA MET A 584 31.85 -34.47 -8.00
C MET A 584 32.00 -35.49 -9.12
N THR A 585 32.71 -36.59 -8.87
CA THR A 585 32.85 -37.68 -9.81
C THR A 585 31.64 -38.64 -9.77
N GLY A 586 31.41 -39.41 -10.83
CA GLY A 586 30.35 -40.42 -10.84
C GLY A 586 30.49 -41.45 -9.73
N LYS A 587 31.71 -41.81 -9.36
CA LYS A 587 32.01 -42.69 -8.23
C LYS A 587 31.65 -42.08 -6.87
N GLU A 588 31.96 -40.80 -6.66
CA GLU A 588 31.59 -40.07 -5.44
C GLU A 588 30.07 -39.97 -5.34
N MET A 589 29.39 -39.62 -6.44
CA MET A 589 27.91 -39.51 -6.49
C MET A 589 27.22 -40.84 -6.16
N SER A 590 27.75 -41.98 -6.63
CA SER A 590 27.20 -43.30 -6.34
C SER A 590 27.46 -43.77 -4.89
N SER A 591 28.59 -43.34 -4.28
CA SER A 591 29.02 -43.80 -2.96
C SER A 591 28.41 -43.02 -1.79
N VAL A 592 27.99 -41.74 -1.96
CA VAL A 592 27.36 -40.95 -0.92
C VAL A 592 25.95 -41.42 -0.61
N VAL A 593 25.51 -41.36 0.64
CA VAL A 593 24.15 -41.72 1.04
C VAL A 593 23.14 -40.78 0.42
N GLU A 594 23.42 -39.45 0.52
CA GLU A 594 22.65 -38.37 -0.11
C GLU A 594 23.63 -37.31 -0.63
N PRO A 595 23.48 -36.88 -1.91
CA PRO A 595 24.28 -35.83 -2.48
C PRO A 595 24.11 -34.50 -1.73
N ASP A 596 25.21 -33.71 -1.59
CA ASP A 596 25.13 -32.39 -0.96
C ASP A 596 24.20 -31.46 -1.73
N LYS A 597 23.15 -31.00 -1.05
CA LYS A 597 22.10 -30.17 -1.64
C LYS A 597 22.63 -28.88 -2.24
N LEU A 598 23.61 -28.25 -1.62
CA LEU A 598 24.18 -26.99 -2.09
C LEU A 598 24.97 -27.19 -3.38
N SER A 599 25.81 -28.20 -3.43
CA SER A 599 26.59 -28.58 -4.62
C SER A 599 25.68 -28.91 -5.80
N MET A 600 24.60 -29.68 -5.56
CA MET A 600 23.62 -30.01 -6.58
C MET A 600 22.82 -28.79 -7.10
N VAL A 601 22.39 -27.92 -6.19
CA VAL A 601 21.71 -26.67 -6.58
C VAL A 601 22.63 -25.77 -7.40
N MET A 602 23.90 -25.64 -7.02
CA MET A 602 24.89 -24.86 -7.77
C MET A 602 25.16 -25.44 -9.15
N TYR A 603 25.27 -26.76 -9.25
CA TYR A 603 25.50 -27.47 -10.49
C TYR A 603 24.31 -27.35 -11.46
N LEU A 604 23.11 -27.66 -10.97
CA LEU A 604 21.88 -27.60 -11.78
C LEU A 604 21.46 -26.16 -12.15
N SER A 605 21.86 -25.17 -11.36
CA SER A 605 21.64 -23.75 -11.69
C SER A 605 22.38 -23.32 -12.96
N GLN A 606 23.52 -23.91 -13.27
CA GLN A 606 24.27 -23.63 -14.50
C GLN A 606 23.48 -24.09 -15.73
N PHE A 607 22.86 -25.27 -15.66
CA PHE A 607 21.95 -25.73 -16.73
C PHE A 607 20.71 -24.82 -16.86
N TYR A 608 20.14 -24.42 -15.73
CA TYR A 608 19.02 -23.49 -15.74
C TYR A 608 19.37 -22.16 -16.42
N GLU A 609 20.49 -21.53 -16.06
CA GLU A 609 20.91 -20.26 -16.65
C GLU A 609 21.22 -20.41 -18.16
N MET A 610 21.72 -21.56 -18.59
CA MET A 610 22.04 -21.83 -19.99
C MET A 610 20.78 -22.08 -20.85
N PHE A 611 19.78 -22.78 -20.28
CA PHE A 611 18.67 -23.31 -21.08
C PHE A 611 17.29 -22.71 -20.71
N LYS A 612 17.17 -21.82 -19.73
CA LYS A 612 15.89 -21.24 -19.28
C LYS A 612 15.08 -20.54 -20.39
N ASP A 613 15.78 -19.97 -21.35
CA ASP A 613 15.22 -19.22 -22.50
C ASP A 613 15.27 -20.03 -23.82
N THR A 614 15.70 -21.31 -23.78
CA THR A 614 15.86 -22.19 -24.95
C THR A 614 14.69 -23.18 -25.06
N VAL A 615 14.08 -23.27 -26.23
CA VAL A 615 13.03 -24.27 -26.51
C VAL A 615 13.69 -25.57 -26.90
N PRO A 616 13.40 -26.72 -26.21
CA PRO A 616 13.96 -28.02 -26.58
C PRO A 616 13.54 -28.47 -28.00
N PRO A 617 14.42 -29.10 -28.76
CA PRO A 617 14.05 -29.69 -30.07
C PRO A 617 12.91 -30.70 -29.89
N GLY A 618 11.79 -30.54 -30.60
CA GLY A 618 10.63 -31.45 -30.53
C GLY A 618 9.44 -30.96 -29.68
N GLY A 619 9.52 -29.75 -29.07
CA GLY A 619 8.51 -29.26 -28.15
C GLY A 619 7.15 -28.86 -28.73
N GLU A 620 6.97 -28.72 -30.02
CA GLU A 620 5.68 -28.30 -30.64
C GLU A 620 4.79 -29.50 -31.07
N SER A 621 5.33 -30.67 -31.33
CA SER A 621 4.55 -31.83 -31.84
C SER A 621 3.77 -32.58 -30.75
N ASP A 622 4.24 -32.58 -29.49
CA ASP A 622 3.62 -33.35 -28.40
C ASP A 622 2.53 -32.61 -27.64
N ARG A 623 2.53 -31.28 -27.65
CA ARG A 623 1.43 -30.51 -27.04
C ARG A 623 0.11 -30.71 -27.80
N LEU A 624 0.14 -30.83 -29.12
CA LEU A 624 -1.06 -31.04 -29.93
C LEU A 624 -1.61 -32.46 -29.85
N LYS A 625 -0.76 -33.48 -29.57
CA LYS A 625 -1.21 -34.86 -29.40
C LYS A 625 -1.80 -35.17 -28.03
N LYS A 626 -1.22 -34.61 -26.95
CA LYS A 626 -1.75 -34.79 -25.58
C LYS A 626 -3.08 -34.05 -25.38
N THR A 627 -3.28 -32.89 -25.98
CA THR A 627 -4.57 -32.16 -25.90
C THR A 627 -5.70 -32.90 -26.62
N LYS A 628 -5.42 -33.65 -27.70
CA LYS A 628 -6.43 -34.48 -28.39
C LYS A 628 -6.78 -35.76 -27.64
N ILE A 629 -5.86 -36.33 -26.86
CA ILE A 629 -6.09 -37.57 -26.10
C ILE A 629 -6.83 -37.27 -24.76
N LEU A 630 -6.62 -36.11 -24.14
CA LEU A 630 -7.35 -35.76 -22.94
C LEU A 630 -8.80 -35.31 -23.20
N LEU A 631 -9.12 -34.83 -24.42
CA LEU A 631 -10.51 -34.46 -24.78
C LEU A 631 -11.37 -35.68 -25.13
N CYS A 632 -10.78 -36.87 -25.38
CA CYS A 632 -11.54 -38.10 -25.70
C CYS A 632 -11.87 -38.97 -24.46
N LEU A 633 -11.40 -38.65 -23.27
CA LEU A 633 -11.59 -39.53 -22.09
C LEU A 633 -12.53 -38.98 -21.00
N PHE A 634 -13.12 -37.80 -21.19
CA PHE A 634 -13.98 -37.19 -20.15
C PHE A 634 -15.29 -36.61 -20.68
N PHE A 635 -16.04 -37.24 -21.55
CA PHE A 635 -17.48 -37.02 -21.69
C PHE A 635 -18.19 -38.24 -22.24
N PRO A 636 -19.08 -38.92 -21.51
CA PRO A 636 -20.13 -39.75 -22.08
C PRO A 636 -21.28 -38.85 -22.56
N GLN A 637 -21.73 -39.11 -23.77
CA GLN A 637 -22.96 -38.60 -24.36
C GLN A 637 -24.17 -39.20 -23.63
N GLU A 638 -25.19 -38.40 -23.41
CA GLU A 638 -26.62 -38.72 -23.43
C GLU A 638 -27.38 -37.39 -23.38
N GLU A 639 -27.96 -37.10 -24.44
CA GLU A 639 -29.31 -37.20 -25.00
C GLU A 639 -30.31 -36.20 -24.50
N VAL A 640 -30.78 -35.50 -25.48
CA VAL A 640 -31.94 -34.61 -25.66
C VAL A 640 -33.22 -35.13 -25.00
N PHE A 641 -33.90 -34.26 -24.22
CA PHE A 641 -35.35 -34.15 -24.25
C PHE A 641 -35.82 -32.69 -24.03
N ARG A 642 -36.61 -32.19 -25.00
CA ARG A 642 -37.43 -31.02 -24.97
C ARG A 642 -38.72 -31.27 -24.21
N THR A 643 -39.14 -30.27 -23.46
CA THR A 643 -40.51 -29.70 -23.28
C THR A 643 -40.50 -28.94 -22.00
N GLY A 644 -40.88 -27.70 -21.81
CA GLY A 644 -42.00 -26.96 -22.33
C GLY A 644 -42.83 -26.43 -21.16
N ARG A 645 -43.04 -25.14 -21.16
CA ARG A 645 -44.04 -24.34 -20.40
C ARG A 645 -43.70 -23.80 -19.03
N ASP A 646 -43.58 -22.49 -19.07
CA ASP A 646 -44.33 -21.44 -18.35
C ASP A 646 -44.92 -21.86 -16.98
N ASP A 647 -44.55 -21.12 -15.99
CA ASP A 647 -45.49 -20.44 -15.09
C ASP A 647 -44.74 -19.44 -14.18
N ARG A 648 -45.02 -18.17 -14.42
CA ARG A 648 -44.73 -17.07 -13.48
C ARG A 648 -45.93 -16.95 -12.52
N PRO A 649 -45.73 -16.61 -11.28
CA PRO A 649 -46.74 -15.80 -10.59
C PRO A 649 -46.21 -14.37 -10.42
N SER A 650 -46.92 -13.49 -11.04
CA SER A 650 -46.95 -12.05 -10.81
C SER A 650 -47.38 -11.76 -9.36
N VAL A 651 -46.53 -11.03 -8.64
CA VAL A 651 -46.94 -10.41 -7.39
C VAL A 651 -47.29 -8.97 -7.62
N ILE A 652 -48.52 -8.68 -7.37
CA ILE A 652 -49.23 -7.39 -7.48
C ILE A 652 -48.60 -6.43 -6.44
N LEU A 653 -48.10 -5.30 -6.93
CA LEU A 653 -47.83 -4.10 -6.14
C LEU A 653 -49.19 -3.44 -5.79
N SER A 654 -49.54 -3.45 -4.51
CA SER A 654 -50.60 -2.61 -4.00
C SER A 654 -50.03 -1.30 -3.47
N ASP A 655 -50.42 -0.23 -4.17
CA ASP A 655 -50.29 1.15 -3.68
C ASP A 655 -50.89 1.29 -2.28
N ARG A 656 -50.10 1.76 -1.34
CA ARG A 656 -50.57 2.38 -0.12
C ARG A 656 -50.06 3.78 -0.01
N LYS A 657 -50.97 4.71 -0.09
CA LYS A 657 -50.85 6.12 0.24
C LYS A 657 -50.21 6.28 1.60
N MET A 658 -49.20 7.15 1.68
CA MET A 658 -48.67 7.68 2.92
C MET A 658 -49.64 8.74 3.44
N ASP A 659 -50.30 8.43 4.52
CA ASP A 659 -50.95 9.41 5.41
C ASP A 659 -49.97 9.87 6.47
N SER A 660 -49.94 11.19 6.64
CA SER A 660 -49.12 11.92 7.60
C SER A 660 -49.36 11.49 9.04
N ALA A 661 -48.33 10.98 9.68
CA ALA A 661 -48.23 10.84 11.13
C ALA A 661 -46.88 11.27 11.61
N ALA A 662 -46.67 12.58 11.76
CA ALA A 662 -45.43 13.20 12.25
C ALA A 662 -45.34 13.29 13.77
N VAL A 663 -46.08 12.46 14.56
CA VAL A 663 -46.09 12.54 16.02
C VAL A 663 -45.51 11.29 16.71
N GLY A 664 -45.15 10.27 15.95
CA GLY A 664 -44.74 8.96 16.53
C GLY A 664 -43.25 8.63 16.49
N ASN A 665 -42.39 9.49 15.95
CA ASN A 665 -41.00 9.10 15.61
C ASN A 665 -39.98 9.30 16.76
N HIS A 666 -40.22 10.23 17.69
CA HIS A 666 -39.28 10.52 18.79
C HIS A 666 -39.06 9.34 19.77
N ASN A 667 -40.15 8.62 20.06
CA ASN A 667 -40.04 7.46 20.95
C ASN A 667 -39.31 6.28 20.29
N LYS A 668 -39.35 6.13 18.97
CA LYS A 668 -38.69 5.02 18.29
C LYS A 668 -37.15 5.19 18.28
N VAL A 669 -36.68 6.42 18.13
CA VAL A 669 -35.25 6.75 18.12
C VAL A 669 -34.59 6.45 19.45
N LYS A 670 -35.21 6.89 20.57
CA LYS A 670 -34.71 6.66 21.92
C LYS A 670 -34.73 5.18 22.28
N VAL A 671 -35.80 4.48 21.93
CA VAL A 671 -35.93 3.05 22.11
C VAL A 671 -34.86 2.29 21.35
N MET A 672 -34.55 2.69 20.10
CA MET A 672 -33.54 2.02 19.27
C MET A 672 -32.11 2.26 19.80
N ALA A 673 -31.78 3.47 20.21
CA ALA A 673 -30.47 3.79 20.82
C ALA A 673 -30.28 3.07 22.16
N THR A 674 -31.36 3.03 22.99
CA THR A 674 -31.37 2.31 24.29
C THR A 674 -31.30 0.80 24.09
N GLN A 675 -32.00 0.25 23.08
CA GLN A 675 -31.91 -1.16 22.72
C GLN A 675 -30.51 -1.52 22.18
N LEU A 676 -29.85 -0.61 21.43
CA LEU A 676 -28.50 -0.80 20.96
C LEU A 676 -27.52 -0.90 22.14
N LEU A 677 -27.63 0.01 23.10
CA LEU A 677 -26.79 -0.02 24.31
C LEU A 677 -27.06 -1.27 25.16
N ALA A 678 -28.32 -1.62 25.37
CA ALA A 678 -28.70 -2.83 26.10
C ALA A 678 -28.13 -4.10 25.45
N LYS A 679 -28.16 -4.20 24.10
CA LYS A 679 -27.53 -5.30 23.34
C LYS A 679 -26.04 -5.36 23.53
N PHE A 680 -25.34 -4.21 23.63
CA PHE A 680 -23.90 -4.16 23.90
C PHE A 680 -23.55 -4.47 25.35
N GLU A 681 -24.40 -4.08 26.31
CA GLU A 681 -24.21 -4.36 27.71
C GLU A 681 -24.51 -5.81 28.08
N GLU A 682 -25.53 -6.44 27.49
CA GLU A 682 -25.87 -7.86 27.66
C GLU A 682 -24.76 -8.79 27.13
N ASN A 683 -24.03 -8.39 26.11
CA ASN A 683 -22.94 -9.17 25.53
C ASN A 683 -21.56 -8.84 26.14
N ALA A 684 -21.45 -7.91 27.08
CA ALA A 684 -20.22 -7.62 27.79
C ALA A 684 -19.92 -8.75 28.78
N PRO A 685 -18.73 -9.36 28.75
CA PRO A 685 -18.39 -10.41 29.72
C PRO A 685 -18.41 -9.82 31.13
N ALA A 686 -19.17 -10.46 32.01
CA ALA A 686 -19.31 -10.11 33.41
C ALA A 686 -17.93 -9.83 34.04
N GLN A 687 -17.76 -8.64 34.56
CA GLN A 687 -16.58 -8.33 35.37
C GLN A 687 -16.63 -9.13 36.66
N PRO A 688 -15.56 -9.79 37.08
CA PRO A 688 -15.52 -10.38 38.40
C PRO A 688 -15.50 -9.25 39.42
N THR A 689 -16.63 -9.09 40.10
CA THR A 689 -16.74 -8.26 41.30
C THR A 689 -15.91 -8.87 42.42
N GLY A 690 -14.95 -8.11 42.91
CA GLY A 690 -14.39 -8.42 44.21
C GLY A 690 -12.85 -8.54 44.27
N LEU A 691 -12.16 -7.44 44.27
CA LEU A 691 -10.87 -7.34 44.98
C LEU A 691 -10.90 -6.13 45.89
N LYS A 692 -11.20 -6.41 47.14
CA LYS A 692 -10.96 -5.47 48.27
C LYS A 692 -9.44 -5.16 48.32
N ARG A 693 -9.11 -3.88 48.28
CA ARG A 693 -7.82 -3.40 48.72
C ARG A 693 -7.61 -3.79 50.19
N GLN A 694 -6.53 -4.49 50.45
CA GLN A 694 -5.87 -4.46 51.74
C GLN A 694 -4.35 -4.51 51.55
N GLY A 695 -3.74 -3.54 52.10
CA GLY A 695 -2.53 -3.29 52.81
C GLY A 695 -1.29 -4.06 52.44
N SER A 696 -0.28 -3.24 52.11
CA SER A 696 1.12 -3.57 52.19
C SER A 696 1.49 -4.35 53.47
N LEU A 697 2.23 -5.46 53.28
CA LEU A 697 3.30 -5.82 54.23
C LEU A 697 4.39 -6.65 53.51
N ARG A 698 5.54 -6.28 53.87
CA ARG A 698 6.84 -6.79 53.50
C ARG A 698 7.00 -8.28 53.80
N LYS A 699 7.80 -8.93 52.92
CA LYS A 699 8.98 -9.71 53.25
C LYS A 699 8.84 -11.19 53.46
N GLU A 700 9.76 -11.78 52.87
CA GLU A 700 10.95 -12.54 53.20
C GLU A 700 11.04 -13.82 52.40
N PHE A 701 12.12 -13.93 51.69
CA PHE A 701 12.58 -15.21 51.15
C PHE A 701 12.81 -16.19 52.26
N PRO A 702 12.45 -17.45 52.12
CA PRO A 702 13.36 -18.49 52.47
C PRO A 702 13.74 -19.36 51.26
N VAL A 703 15.02 -19.51 51.16
CA VAL A 703 15.84 -20.63 50.76
C VAL A 703 15.05 -21.85 50.23
N ASN A 704 15.37 -22.10 49.02
CA ASN A 704 15.14 -23.24 48.16
C ASN A 704 15.21 -24.59 48.87
N ILE A 705 14.07 -25.31 49.00
CA ILE A 705 14.06 -26.77 49.07
C ILE A 705 12.80 -27.25 48.34
N GLY A 706 12.99 -27.91 47.19
CA GLY A 706 11.94 -28.68 46.50
C GLY A 706 11.15 -27.91 45.49
N GLY A 707 11.66 -27.77 44.24
CA GLY A 707 10.86 -27.49 43.10
C GLY A 707 9.71 -28.50 43.04
N SER A 708 8.47 -28.01 42.97
CA SER A 708 7.30 -28.86 42.80
C SER A 708 7.42 -29.54 41.43
N ASP A 709 7.80 -30.81 41.43
CA ASP A 709 7.80 -31.65 40.25
C ASP A 709 6.36 -31.79 39.77
N VAL A 710 6.02 -31.19 38.68
CA VAL A 710 4.69 -31.20 38.07
C VAL A 710 4.72 -31.96 36.77
N CYS A 711 3.79 -32.87 36.58
CA CYS A 711 3.67 -33.63 35.34
C CYS A 711 3.41 -32.68 34.15
N PHE A 712 4.21 -32.84 33.11
CA PHE A 712 4.11 -32.00 31.91
C PHE A 712 2.73 -32.07 31.24
N PHE A 713 2.12 -33.26 31.19
CA PHE A 713 0.80 -33.45 30.57
C PHE A 713 -0.36 -33.04 31.47
N CYS A 714 -0.51 -33.62 32.66
CA CYS A 714 -1.70 -33.40 33.46
C CYS A 714 -1.61 -32.26 34.48
N ARG A 715 -0.42 -31.63 34.60
CA ARG A 715 -0.12 -30.48 35.49
C ARG A 715 -0.33 -30.78 37.00
N LYS A 716 -0.51 -32.04 37.37
CA LYS A 716 -0.58 -32.47 38.77
C LYS A 716 0.81 -32.78 39.30
N ARG A 717 0.97 -32.74 40.61
CA ARG A 717 2.23 -33.03 41.28
C ARG A 717 2.68 -34.49 41.02
N VAL A 718 3.97 -34.68 40.70
CA VAL A 718 4.58 -36.00 40.46
C VAL A 718 5.52 -36.35 41.61
N TYR A 719 5.26 -37.47 42.26
CA TYR A 719 6.11 -37.92 43.34
C TYR A 719 7.32 -38.71 42.82
N VAL A 720 8.43 -38.66 43.56
CA VAL A 720 9.71 -39.25 43.14
C VAL A 720 9.62 -40.74 42.72
N MET A 721 8.76 -41.52 43.38
CA MET A 721 8.59 -42.93 43.09
C MET A 721 7.86 -43.24 41.77
N GLU A 722 7.04 -42.31 41.25
CA GLU A 722 6.25 -42.48 40.02
C GLU A 722 6.77 -41.60 38.86
N ARG A 723 7.82 -40.83 39.14
CA ARG A 723 8.39 -39.84 38.23
C ARG A 723 9.17 -40.50 37.08
N LEU A 724 8.78 -40.16 35.84
CA LEU A 724 9.63 -40.33 34.68
C LEU A 724 10.18 -38.97 34.25
N SER A 725 11.42 -38.93 33.85
CA SER A 725 12.09 -37.72 33.37
C SER A 725 12.53 -37.94 31.93
N ALA A 726 12.09 -37.07 31.03
CA ALA A 726 12.48 -37.06 29.63
C ALA A 726 12.57 -35.60 29.17
N GLU A 727 13.63 -35.22 28.43
CA GLU A 727 13.90 -33.88 27.91
C GLU A 727 13.77 -32.74 28.97
N GLY A 728 14.25 -33.03 30.20
CA GLY A 728 14.21 -32.09 31.33
C GLY A 728 12.79 -31.85 31.88
N LYS A 729 11.81 -32.67 31.50
CA LYS A 729 10.39 -32.56 31.94
C LYS A 729 10.06 -33.80 32.79
N PHE A 730 9.07 -33.66 33.70
CA PHE A 730 8.61 -34.72 34.56
C PHE A 730 7.24 -35.21 34.17
N PHE A 731 6.99 -36.52 34.27
CA PHE A 731 5.78 -37.19 33.87
C PHE A 731 5.38 -38.24 34.90
N HIS A 732 4.06 -38.43 35.12
CA HIS A 732 3.60 -39.68 35.71
C HIS A 732 3.82 -40.83 34.73
N ARG A 733 4.10 -42.00 35.20
CA ARG A 733 4.25 -43.19 34.37
C ARG A 733 2.99 -43.45 33.51
N SER A 734 1.82 -43.17 34.05
CA SER A 734 0.52 -43.31 33.37
C SER A 734 0.23 -42.20 32.35
N CYS A 735 0.92 -41.04 32.46
CA CYS A 735 0.77 -39.92 31.56
C CYS A 735 1.81 -39.89 30.42
N PHE A 736 2.86 -40.70 30.48
CA PHE A 736 3.88 -40.76 29.45
C PHE A 736 3.40 -41.59 28.25
N LYS A 737 2.59 -41.00 27.41
CA LYS A 737 1.92 -41.59 26.25
C LYS A 737 2.24 -40.82 24.99
N CYS A 738 2.17 -41.46 23.83
CA CYS A 738 2.23 -40.84 22.53
C CYS A 738 1.05 -39.87 22.35
N ASP A 739 1.32 -38.64 21.97
CA ASP A 739 0.29 -37.60 21.81
C ASP A 739 -0.63 -37.94 20.61
N TYR A 740 -0.10 -38.63 19.60
CA TYR A 740 -0.84 -39.01 18.40
C TYR A 740 -1.76 -40.23 18.61
N CYS A 741 -1.25 -41.32 19.22
CA CYS A 741 -1.99 -42.58 19.28
C CYS A 741 -2.36 -43.03 20.73
N GLY A 742 -1.99 -42.28 21.76
CA GLY A 742 -2.28 -42.57 23.16
C GLY A 742 -1.56 -43.79 23.75
N THR A 743 -0.70 -44.47 22.99
CA THR A 743 0.07 -45.60 23.45
C THR A 743 1.09 -45.21 24.51
N THR A 744 1.26 -46.03 25.57
CA THR A 744 2.24 -45.80 26.60
C THR A 744 3.67 -45.90 26.05
N LEU A 745 4.45 -44.84 26.22
CA LEU A 745 5.84 -44.74 25.73
C LEU A 745 6.82 -45.31 26.75
N ARG A 746 7.97 -45.80 26.24
CA ARG A 746 9.12 -46.21 27.05
C ARG A 746 10.23 -45.18 26.91
N LEU A 747 11.04 -44.94 27.98
CA LEU A 747 12.15 -44.01 27.96
C LEU A 747 13.24 -44.33 26.91
N SER A 748 13.23 -45.54 26.35
CA SER A 748 14.15 -45.98 25.30
C SER A 748 13.60 -45.86 23.89
N SER A 749 12.33 -45.43 23.72
CA SER A 749 11.63 -45.42 22.42
C SER A 749 10.59 -44.31 22.35
N TYR A 750 11.03 -43.07 22.42
CA TYR A 750 10.22 -41.88 22.14
C TYR A 750 11.02 -40.89 21.29
N ALA A 751 10.33 -40.11 20.48
CA ALA A 751 10.87 -38.90 19.84
C ALA A 751 10.11 -37.69 20.40
N PHE A 752 10.84 -36.62 20.68
CA PHE A 752 10.26 -35.39 21.18
C PHE A 752 10.39 -34.32 20.10
N ASP A 753 9.26 -33.88 19.56
CA ASP A 753 9.25 -32.84 18.52
C ASP A 753 9.18 -31.45 19.17
N VAL A 754 10.27 -30.69 19.02
CA VAL A 754 10.39 -29.35 19.59
C VAL A 754 9.61 -28.30 18.77
N GLU A 755 9.37 -28.56 17.47
CA GLU A 755 8.67 -27.62 16.61
C GLU A 755 7.16 -27.55 16.92
N ASP A 756 6.52 -28.67 17.25
CA ASP A 756 5.12 -28.70 17.61
C ASP A 756 4.82 -27.97 18.92
N GLU A 757 5.70 -28.01 19.90
CA GLU A 757 5.52 -27.27 21.15
C GLU A 757 5.65 -25.74 20.91
N LEU A 758 6.57 -25.33 20.03
CA LEU A 758 6.75 -23.92 19.67
C LEU A 758 5.54 -23.40 18.91
N ASN A 759 5.03 -24.17 17.97
CA ASN A 759 3.82 -23.86 17.18
C ASN A 759 2.57 -23.79 18.05
N ALA A 760 2.35 -24.71 18.98
CA ALA A 760 1.24 -24.68 19.92
C ALA A 760 1.29 -23.47 20.88
N LYS A 761 2.48 -23.09 21.33
CA LYS A 761 2.68 -21.87 22.14
C LYS A 761 2.44 -20.61 21.32
N LEU A 762 2.87 -20.58 20.05
CA LEU A 762 2.66 -19.45 19.12
C LEU A 762 1.17 -19.30 18.83
N THR A 763 0.47 -20.39 18.52
CA THR A 763 -0.97 -20.43 18.24
C THR A 763 -1.78 -19.93 19.44
N ARG A 764 -1.47 -20.37 20.67
CA ARG A 764 -2.13 -19.88 21.90
C ARG A 764 -1.88 -18.38 22.14
N ARG A 765 -0.67 -17.88 21.82
CA ARG A 765 -0.37 -16.44 21.91
C ARG A 765 -1.13 -15.63 20.88
N VAL A 766 -1.21 -16.12 19.64
CA VAL A 766 -2.00 -15.50 18.56
C VAL A 766 -3.48 -15.49 18.90
N GLN A 767 -4.06 -16.59 19.39
CA GLN A 767 -5.46 -16.64 19.83
C GLN A 767 -5.73 -15.68 20.98
N LYS A 768 -4.82 -15.59 21.97
CA LYS A 768 -4.96 -14.65 23.09
C LYS A 768 -4.86 -13.19 22.64
N ALA A 769 -4.00 -12.90 21.66
CA ALA A 769 -3.89 -11.57 21.06
C ALA A 769 -5.17 -11.21 20.29
N ALA A 770 -5.68 -12.13 19.46
CA ALA A 770 -6.93 -11.95 18.71
C ALA A 770 -8.14 -11.71 19.63
N ARG A 771 -8.27 -12.47 20.71
CA ARG A 771 -9.33 -12.23 21.72
C ARG A 771 -9.21 -10.87 22.41
N ARG A 772 -8.00 -10.40 22.70
CA ARG A 772 -7.80 -9.05 23.27
C ARG A 772 -8.17 -7.96 22.29
N GLN A 773 -7.81 -8.15 21.01
CA GLN A 773 -8.17 -7.20 19.95
C GLN A 773 -9.68 -7.14 19.74
N ALA A 774 -10.37 -8.28 19.65
CA ALA A 774 -11.82 -8.35 19.53
C ALA A 774 -12.51 -7.62 20.69
N LYS A 775 -12.08 -7.86 21.94
CA LYS A 775 -12.62 -7.16 23.12
C LYS A 775 -12.36 -5.64 23.08
N GLN A 776 -11.23 -5.21 22.55
CA GLN A 776 -10.93 -3.79 22.41
C GLN A 776 -11.81 -3.13 21.33
N GLU A 777 -12.11 -3.82 20.24
CA GLU A 777 -13.03 -3.35 19.21
C GLU A 777 -14.47 -3.28 19.70
N GLU A 778 -14.92 -4.26 20.50
CA GLU A 778 -16.22 -4.25 21.17
C GLU A 778 -16.37 -3.04 22.10
N LEU A 779 -15.36 -2.74 22.91
CA LEU A 779 -15.35 -1.55 23.77
C LEU A 779 -15.40 -0.24 22.97
N LYS A 780 -14.74 -0.18 21.82
CA LYS A 780 -14.83 0.99 20.93
C LYS A 780 -16.23 1.17 20.35
N ARG A 781 -16.90 0.08 19.97
CA ARG A 781 -18.29 0.11 19.48
C ARG A 781 -19.25 0.60 20.57
N LEU A 782 -19.11 0.06 21.77
CA LEU A 782 -19.91 0.50 22.93
C LEU A 782 -19.72 2.01 23.19
N HIS A 783 -18.49 2.49 23.16
CA HIS A 783 -18.22 3.92 23.35
C HIS A 783 -18.86 4.78 22.25
N ARG A 784 -18.80 4.35 20.97
CA ARG A 784 -19.49 5.04 19.86
C ARG A 784 -21.01 5.06 20.06
N ALA A 785 -21.60 3.95 20.49
CA ALA A 785 -23.03 3.89 20.81
C ALA A 785 -23.43 4.91 21.89
N GLN A 786 -22.64 5.03 22.95
CA GLN A 786 -22.86 6.02 24.03
C GLN A 786 -22.75 7.47 23.53
N ILE A 787 -21.82 7.74 22.59
CA ILE A 787 -21.69 9.07 21.99
C ILE A 787 -22.93 9.39 21.17
N ILE A 788 -23.37 8.48 20.31
CA ILE A 788 -24.57 8.67 19.45
C ILE A 788 -25.81 8.91 20.33
N GLN A 789 -25.98 8.15 21.38
CA GLN A 789 -27.10 8.35 22.31
C GLN A 789 -27.09 9.73 22.95
N ARG A 790 -25.94 10.21 23.44
CA ARG A 790 -25.84 11.57 24.00
C ARG A 790 -26.14 12.64 22.97
N GLN A 791 -25.70 12.45 21.73
CA GLN A 791 -25.97 13.40 20.66
C GLN A 791 -27.46 13.43 20.32
N LEU A 792 -28.15 12.28 20.30
CA LEU A 792 -29.60 12.21 20.10
C LEU A 792 -30.37 12.91 21.23
N GLU A 793 -29.97 12.73 22.46
CA GLU A 793 -30.56 13.44 23.61
C GLU A 793 -30.37 14.97 23.52
N GLN A 794 -29.20 15.42 23.03
CA GLN A 794 -28.94 16.83 22.81
C GLN A 794 -29.77 17.42 21.65
N VAL A 795 -29.98 16.64 20.60
CA VAL A 795 -30.82 17.05 19.46
C VAL A 795 -32.27 17.17 19.91
N GLU A 796 -32.79 16.19 20.63
CA GLU A 796 -34.15 16.19 21.17
C GLU A 796 -34.43 17.45 22.05
N GLU A 797 -33.50 17.77 22.92
CA GLU A 797 -33.63 18.96 23.79
C GLU A 797 -33.60 20.28 22.99
N LYS A 798 -32.72 20.37 21.99
CA LYS A 798 -32.65 21.55 21.10
C LYS A 798 -33.89 21.70 20.22
N GLN A 799 -34.44 20.60 19.72
CA GLN A 799 -35.68 20.61 18.93
C GLN A 799 -36.85 21.11 19.78
N ARG A 800 -36.96 20.63 21.04
CA ARG A 800 -37.98 21.10 21.98
C ARG A 800 -37.89 22.61 22.22
N GLN A 801 -36.67 23.15 22.44
CA GLN A 801 -36.45 24.57 22.65
C GLN A 801 -36.78 25.42 21.40
N LEU A 802 -36.46 24.90 20.20
CA LEU A 802 -36.84 25.56 18.97
C LEU A 802 -38.32 25.52 18.68
N GLU A 803 -39.02 24.43 19.03
CA GLU A 803 -40.46 24.33 18.90
C GLU A 803 -41.21 25.32 19.82
N GLU A 804 -40.75 25.42 21.07
CA GLU A 804 -41.32 26.42 22.02
C GLU A 804 -41.14 27.87 21.50
N ARG A 805 -39.94 28.21 20.97
CA ARG A 805 -39.70 29.52 20.36
C ARG A 805 -40.47 29.74 19.06
N GLY A 806 -40.54 28.73 18.18
CA GLY A 806 -41.27 28.76 16.94
C GLY A 806 -42.74 29.03 17.11
N VAL A 807 -43.34 28.33 18.08
CA VAL A 807 -44.76 28.52 18.45
C VAL A 807 -45.00 29.96 18.99
N ALA A 808 -44.08 30.49 19.76
CA ALA A 808 -44.17 31.87 20.27
C ALA A 808 -44.15 32.91 19.16
N VAL A 809 -43.19 32.77 18.19
CA VAL A 809 -43.07 33.66 17.02
C VAL A 809 -44.29 33.51 16.11
N GLU A 810 -44.83 32.31 15.90
CA GLU A 810 -45.99 32.09 15.10
C GLU A 810 -47.26 32.69 15.72
N LYS A 811 -47.46 32.59 16.99
CA LYS A 811 -48.54 33.29 17.71
C LYS A 811 -48.44 34.80 17.58
N ALA A 812 -47.20 35.35 17.64
CA ALA A 812 -47.00 36.78 17.44
C ALA A 812 -47.30 37.24 16.00
N LEU A 813 -46.90 36.46 15.01
CA LEU A 813 -47.24 36.68 13.59
C LEU A 813 -48.72 36.62 13.29
N ARG A 814 -49.49 35.78 14.00
CA ARG A 814 -50.94 35.70 13.85
C ARG A 814 -51.69 36.79 14.64
N GLY A 815 -51.02 37.59 15.44
CA GLY A 815 -51.58 38.62 16.29
C GLY A 815 -52.27 38.12 17.54
N GLU A 816 -52.11 36.85 17.92
CA GLU A 816 -52.68 36.20 19.09
C GLU A 816 -52.05 36.65 20.41
N ALA A 817 -50.83 37.18 20.35
CA ALA A 817 -50.04 37.55 21.56
C ALA A 817 -50.22 39.03 21.99
N GLY A 818 -51.12 39.82 21.42
CA GLY A 818 -51.41 41.20 21.85
C GLY A 818 -50.30 42.26 21.61
N MET A 819 -49.13 41.84 21.10
CA MET A 819 -47.96 42.69 20.81
C MET A 819 -47.32 42.30 19.47
N GLY A 820 -47.91 42.71 18.36
CA GLY A 820 -47.31 42.54 17.06
C GLY A 820 -48.28 43.06 15.94
N LYS A 821 -47.73 43.72 14.92
CA LYS A 821 -48.41 43.98 13.68
C LYS A 821 -48.47 42.71 12.90
N LYS A 822 -49.61 42.35 12.37
CA LYS A 822 -49.78 41.23 11.44
C LYS A 822 -48.80 41.44 10.26
N ASP A 823 -48.01 40.40 9.97
CA ASP A 823 -46.97 40.40 8.91
C ASP A 823 -45.74 41.30 9.17
N ASP A 824 -45.24 41.34 10.41
CA ASP A 824 -43.98 42.03 10.72
C ASP A 824 -42.80 41.36 10.02
N PRO A 825 -42.04 42.05 9.16
CA PRO A 825 -40.94 41.51 8.42
C PRO A 825 -39.82 40.89 9.30
N LYS A 826 -39.59 41.45 10.51
CA LYS A 826 -38.60 40.94 11.42
C LYS A 826 -39.01 39.62 12.07
N LEU A 827 -40.25 39.49 12.48
CA LEU A 827 -40.79 38.25 13.00
C LEU A 827 -40.84 37.14 11.94
N MET A 828 -41.13 37.53 10.71
CA MET A 828 -41.11 36.61 9.56
C MET A 828 -39.68 36.07 9.29
N GLN A 829 -38.67 36.96 9.37
CA GLN A 829 -37.26 36.58 9.22
C GLN A 829 -36.79 35.66 10.35
N GLU A 830 -37.21 35.93 11.57
CA GLU A 830 -36.93 35.10 12.76
C GLU A 830 -37.60 33.73 12.62
N TRP A 831 -38.83 33.67 12.12
CA TRP A 831 -39.57 32.41 11.87
C TRP A 831 -38.89 31.55 10.83
N PHE A 832 -38.46 32.11 9.71
CA PHE A 832 -37.66 31.39 8.72
C PHE A 832 -36.36 30.83 9.26
N LYS A 833 -35.65 31.63 10.05
CA LYS A 833 -34.42 31.16 10.71
C LYS A 833 -34.68 29.97 11.63
N LEU A 834 -35.74 30.00 12.43
CA LEU A 834 -36.14 28.87 13.29
C LEU A 834 -36.52 27.63 12.50
N VAL A 835 -37.16 27.78 11.36
CA VAL A 835 -37.49 26.68 10.44
C VAL A 835 -36.21 26.05 9.89
N GLN A 836 -35.25 26.84 9.47
CA GLN A 836 -33.96 26.33 9.01
C GLN A 836 -33.18 25.60 10.12
N GLU A 837 -33.10 26.16 11.30
CA GLU A 837 -32.46 25.54 12.47
C GLU A 837 -33.16 24.21 12.82
N LYS A 838 -34.48 24.13 12.73
CA LYS A 838 -35.26 22.91 12.96
C LYS A 838 -34.96 21.86 11.88
N ASN A 839 -34.95 22.24 10.59
CA ASN A 839 -34.64 21.34 9.50
C ASN A 839 -33.21 20.77 9.64
N ALA A 840 -32.24 21.62 10.00
CA ALA A 840 -30.87 21.17 10.23
C ALA A 840 -30.76 20.14 11.37
N LEU A 841 -31.52 20.32 12.46
CA LEU A 841 -31.56 19.35 13.57
C LEU A 841 -32.23 18.03 13.16
N VAL A 842 -33.33 18.08 12.41
CA VAL A 842 -34.02 16.87 11.89
C VAL A 842 -33.08 16.06 10.97
N ARG A 843 -32.33 16.76 10.12
CA ARG A 843 -31.31 16.14 9.24
C ARG A 843 -30.22 15.47 10.07
N TYR A 844 -29.70 16.19 11.05
CA TYR A 844 -28.65 15.64 11.92
C TYR A 844 -29.14 14.44 12.74
N GLU A 845 -30.38 14.45 13.22
CA GLU A 845 -31.03 13.31 13.85
C GLU A 845 -31.07 12.09 12.92
N SER A 846 -31.48 12.31 11.67
CA SER A 846 -31.54 11.26 10.65
C SER A 846 -30.16 10.65 10.35
N GLU A 847 -29.10 11.49 10.25
CA GLU A 847 -27.72 11.02 10.10
C GLU A 847 -27.28 10.15 11.32
N LEU A 848 -27.57 10.59 12.53
CA LEU A 848 -27.25 9.84 13.75
C LEU A 848 -27.97 8.48 13.79
N MET A 849 -29.20 8.39 13.28
CA MET A 849 -29.94 7.14 13.15
C MET A 849 -29.27 6.16 12.18
N ILE A 850 -28.78 6.67 11.06
CA ILE A 850 -28.05 5.86 10.08
C ILE A 850 -26.76 5.33 10.72
N PHE A 851 -26.00 6.18 11.43
CA PHE A 851 -24.78 5.76 12.14
C PHE A 851 -25.08 4.73 13.26
N ALA A 852 -26.21 4.85 13.97
CA ALA A 852 -26.62 3.87 14.96
C ALA A 852 -26.89 2.50 14.29
N ARG A 853 -27.55 2.51 13.15
CA ARG A 853 -27.83 1.28 12.38
C ARG A 853 -26.57 0.66 11.78
N GLU A 854 -25.66 1.49 11.27
CA GLU A 854 -24.36 1.01 10.79
C GLU A 854 -23.57 0.31 11.91
N LEU A 855 -23.57 0.89 13.11
CA LEU A 855 -22.87 0.31 14.27
C LEU A 855 -23.48 -1.03 14.70
N GLU A 856 -24.79 -1.19 14.62
CA GLU A 856 -25.49 -2.47 14.88
C GLU A 856 -25.08 -3.54 13.86
N LEU A 857 -25.01 -3.18 12.58
CA LEU A 857 -24.57 -4.09 11.51
C LEU A 857 -23.08 -4.45 11.64
N GLU A 858 -22.23 -3.50 12.04
CA GLU A 858 -20.80 -3.74 12.33
C GLU A 858 -20.62 -4.77 13.45
N ASP A 859 -21.43 -4.67 14.49
CA ASP A 859 -21.43 -5.62 15.60
C ASP A 859 -21.90 -7.01 15.15
N ARG A 860 -23.01 -7.09 14.39
CA ARG A 860 -23.50 -8.35 13.82
C ARG A 860 -22.47 -9.02 12.94
N GLN A 861 -21.81 -8.26 12.06
CA GLN A 861 -20.74 -8.75 11.20
C GLN A 861 -19.57 -9.31 12.01
N SER A 862 -19.16 -8.60 13.05
CA SER A 862 -18.04 -9.03 13.91
C SER A 862 -18.35 -10.35 14.63
N ARG A 863 -19.58 -10.54 15.09
CA ARG A 863 -20.04 -11.80 15.73
C ARG A 863 -20.06 -12.96 14.74
N LEU A 864 -20.63 -12.75 13.56
CA LEU A 864 -20.65 -13.76 12.49
C LEU A 864 -19.25 -14.17 12.05
N GLN A 865 -18.32 -13.20 11.92
CA GLN A 865 -16.92 -13.48 11.61
C GLN A 865 -16.23 -14.30 12.70
N GLN A 866 -16.53 -14.05 13.95
CA GLN A 866 -15.95 -14.82 15.05
C GLN A 866 -16.51 -16.25 15.05
N GLU A 867 -17.80 -16.42 14.89
CA GLU A 867 -18.46 -17.73 14.82
C GLU A 867 -17.94 -18.56 13.64
N LEU A 868 -17.80 -17.93 12.46
CA LEU A 868 -17.24 -18.60 11.28
C LEU A 868 -15.81 -19.06 11.53
N ARG A 869 -14.95 -18.21 12.15
CA ARG A 869 -13.56 -18.59 12.47
C ARG A 869 -13.48 -19.77 13.45
N GLU A 870 -14.38 -19.82 14.44
CA GLU A 870 -14.42 -20.92 15.40
C GLU A 870 -14.80 -22.24 14.71
N ARG A 871 -15.72 -22.21 13.75
CA ARG A 871 -16.13 -23.38 12.97
C ARG A 871 -15.08 -23.79 11.94
N MET A 872 -14.46 -22.85 11.23
CA MET A 872 -13.38 -23.11 10.29
C MET A 872 -12.08 -23.61 10.94
N ALA A 873 -11.96 -23.54 12.26
CA ALA A 873 -10.83 -24.12 12.98
C ALA A 873 -10.86 -25.67 13.04
N VAL A 874 -11.98 -26.29 12.65
CA VAL A 874 -12.13 -27.75 12.49
C VAL A 874 -11.91 -28.09 11.02
N GLU A 875 -11.09 -29.09 10.73
CA GLU A 875 -10.82 -29.53 9.36
C GLU A 875 -12.08 -30.13 8.69
N ASP A 876 -12.29 -29.84 7.41
CA ASP A 876 -13.55 -30.16 6.72
C ASP A 876 -13.92 -31.66 6.72
N HIS A 877 -12.92 -32.56 6.72
CA HIS A 877 -13.14 -33.99 6.75
C HIS A 877 -13.64 -34.49 8.13
N LEU A 878 -13.56 -33.65 9.18
CA LEU A 878 -14.06 -33.97 10.52
C LEU A 878 -15.44 -33.35 10.78
N LYS A 879 -15.96 -32.54 9.86
CA LYS A 879 -17.25 -31.86 9.98
C LYS A 879 -18.40 -32.74 9.51
N THR A 880 -19.52 -32.63 10.18
CA THR A 880 -20.78 -33.22 9.73
C THR A 880 -21.42 -32.37 8.63
N GLU A 881 -22.27 -32.96 7.80
CA GLU A 881 -23.06 -32.22 6.77
C GLU A 881 -23.86 -31.06 7.37
N LYS A 882 -24.35 -31.21 8.61
CA LYS A 882 -25.07 -30.17 9.32
C LYS A 882 -24.18 -28.97 9.69
N GLU A 883 -22.93 -29.21 10.06
CA GLU A 883 -21.96 -28.17 10.38
C GLU A 883 -21.53 -27.40 9.13
N LEU A 884 -21.32 -28.09 8.01
CA LEU A 884 -21.06 -27.47 6.71
C LEU A 884 -22.23 -26.62 6.21
N ALA A 885 -23.48 -27.09 6.45
CA ALA A 885 -24.68 -26.31 6.12
C ALA A 885 -24.78 -25.03 7.00
N GLN A 886 -24.41 -25.12 8.27
CA GLN A 886 -24.39 -23.96 9.17
C GLN A 886 -23.31 -22.96 8.80
N GLU A 887 -22.11 -23.39 8.37
CA GLU A 887 -21.07 -22.48 7.85
C GLU A 887 -21.54 -21.73 6.61
N LYS A 888 -22.21 -22.42 5.70
CA LYS A 888 -22.81 -21.78 4.52
C LYS A 888 -23.90 -20.79 4.89
N GLN A 889 -24.68 -21.09 5.91
CA GLN A 889 -25.70 -20.15 6.42
C GLN A 889 -25.04 -18.89 7.00
N ILE A 890 -23.99 -19.02 7.83
CA ILE A 890 -23.24 -17.88 8.38
C ILE A 890 -22.64 -17.01 7.28
N LEU A 891 -22.09 -17.63 6.22
CA LEU A 891 -21.56 -16.92 5.07
C LEU A 891 -22.64 -16.11 4.35
N ASN A 892 -23.83 -16.69 4.15
CA ASN A 892 -24.95 -15.98 3.55
C ASN A 892 -25.45 -14.82 4.44
N GLU A 893 -25.53 -15.01 5.75
CA GLU A 893 -25.87 -13.93 6.70
C GLU A 893 -24.82 -12.82 6.71
N MET A 894 -23.53 -13.14 6.52
CA MET A 894 -22.50 -12.13 6.38
C MET A 894 -22.64 -11.32 5.09
N LEU A 895 -23.00 -11.95 3.98
CA LEU A 895 -23.29 -11.25 2.71
C LEU A 895 -24.49 -10.31 2.89
N GLU A 896 -25.56 -10.78 3.51
CA GLU A 896 -26.75 -9.95 3.80
C GLU A 896 -26.41 -8.72 4.66
N VAL A 897 -25.55 -8.88 5.67
CA VAL A 897 -25.10 -7.76 6.51
C VAL A 897 -24.28 -6.76 5.70
N VAL A 898 -23.43 -7.21 4.78
CA VAL A 898 -22.66 -6.33 3.88
C VAL A 898 -23.60 -5.55 2.97
N GLU A 899 -24.57 -6.21 2.35
CA GLU A 899 -25.59 -5.54 1.51
C GLU A 899 -26.39 -4.51 2.29
N GLN A 900 -26.79 -4.83 3.53
CA GLN A 900 -27.49 -3.87 4.39
C GLN A 900 -26.63 -2.65 4.75
N ARG A 901 -25.33 -2.82 4.95
CA ARG A 901 -24.42 -1.69 5.20
C ARG A 901 -24.25 -0.82 3.97
N ASP A 902 -24.11 -1.42 2.81
CA ASP A 902 -24.03 -0.68 1.54
C ASP A 902 -25.32 0.12 1.27
N ALA A 903 -26.49 -0.46 1.56
CA ALA A 903 -27.78 0.23 1.46
C ALA A 903 -27.88 1.45 2.41
N LEU A 904 -27.30 1.40 3.60
CA LEU A 904 -27.26 2.55 4.52
C LEU A 904 -26.40 3.70 4.00
N VAL A 905 -25.26 3.39 3.36
CA VAL A 905 -24.40 4.41 2.75
C VAL A 905 -25.13 5.08 1.59
N ALA A 906 -25.81 4.30 0.76
CA ALA A 906 -26.65 4.85 -0.34
C ALA A 906 -27.78 5.74 0.17
N LEU A 907 -28.45 5.34 1.25
CA LEU A 907 -29.52 6.12 1.89
C LEU A 907 -28.98 7.47 2.43
N LEU A 908 -27.80 7.48 3.02
CA LEU A 908 -27.19 8.71 3.53
C LEU A 908 -26.90 9.71 2.40
N GLU A 909 -26.41 9.22 1.28
CA GLU A 909 -26.11 10.07 0.12
C GLU A 909 -27.37 10.58 -0.54
N GLU A 910 -28.39 9.74 -0.69
CA GLU A 910 -29.73 10.16 -1.18
C GLU A 910 -30.34 11.27 -0.31
N GLN A 911 -30.26 11.12 1.00
CA GLN A 911 -30.73 12.15 1.92
C GLN A 911 -29.99 13.47 1.74
N ARG A 912 -28.66 13.46 1.61
CA ARG A 912 -27.85 14.66 1.39
C ARG A 912 -28.18 15.37 0.05
N LEU A 913 -28.50 14.61 -0.99
CA LEU A 913 -28.93 15.19 -2.27
C LEU A 913 -30.30 15.86 -2.14
N ARG A 914 -31.25 15.19 -1.50
CA ARG A 914 -32.58 15.74 -1.25
C ARG A 914 -32.55 17.01 -0.39
N GLU A 915 -31.71 17.02 0.63
CA GLU A 915 -31.49 18.18 1.48
C GLU A 915 -30.97 19.41 0.73
N LYS A 916 -30.04 19.20 -0.22
CA LYS A 916 -29.55 20.27 -1.09
C LYS A 916 -30.64 20.83 -2.04
N GLU A 917 -31.58 20.00 -2.48
CA GLU A 917 -32.69 20.43 -3.28
C GLU A 917 -33.70 21.23 -2.45
N GLU A 918 -34.07 20.73 -1.24
CA GLU A 918 -34.95 21.43 -0.30
C GLU A 918 -34.38 22.81 0.12
N ASP A 919 -33.04 22.91 0.34
CA ASP A 919 -32.39 24.17 0.67
C ASP A 919 -32.47 25.18 -0.49
N LYS A 920 -32.30 24.74 -1.75
CA LYS A 920 -32.44 25.58 -2.93
C LYS A 920 -33.88 26.06 -3.11
N ASP A 921 -34.87 25.20 -2.89
CA ASP A 921 -36.26 25.55 -2.98
C ASP A 921 -36.66 26.57 -1.90
N LEU A 922 -36.19 26.38 -0.67
CA LEU A 922 -36.40 27.32 0.42
C LEU A 922 -35.76 28.67 0.11
N GLU A 923 -34.54 28.70 -0.41
CA GLU A 923 -33.84 29.92 -0.85
C GLU A 923 -34.61 30.65 -1.97
N ALA A 924 -35.14 29.92 -2.97
CA ALA A 924 -35.93 30.46 -4.03
C ALA A 924 -37.26 31.10 -3.53
N VAL A 925 -37.93 30.47 -2.55
CA VAL A 925 -39.11 31.00 -1.90
C VAL A 925 -38.81 32.30 -1.12
N MET A 926 -37.69 32.35 -0.43
CA MET A 926 -37.27 33.52 0.32
C MET A 926 -36.89 34.70 -0.59
N LEU A 927 -36.13 34.45 -1.67
CA LEU A 927 -35.81 35.47 -2.69
C LEU A 927 -37.07 36.01 -3.38
N SER A 928 -38.08 35.17 -3.65
CA SER A 928 -39.35 35.58 -4.26
C SER A 928 -40.14 36.54 -3.37
N LYS A 929 -39.93 36.48 -2.04
CA LYS A 929 -40.58 37.37 -1.05
C LYS A 929 -39.71 38.58 -0.67
N GLY A 930 -38.59 38.83 -1.35
CA GLY A 930 -37.78 40.04 -1.15
C GLY A 930 -36.83 40.01 0.07
N PHE A 931 -36.53 38.81 0.61
CA PHE A 931 -35.59 38.70 1.70
C PHE A 931 -34.20 38.40 1.15
N ASN A 932 -33.23 39.34 1.35
CA ASN A 932 -31.81 39.11 1.05
C ASN A 932 -31.14 38.50 2.28
N LEU A 933 -30.69 37.26 2.17
CA LEU A 933 -29.85 36.61 3.17
C LEU A 933 -28.38 36.61 2.70
N ASN A 934 -27.51 37.37 3.42
CA ASN A 934 -26.09 37.22 3.31
C ASN A 934 -25.69 35.96 4.09
N TRP A 935 -25.37 34.88 3.37
CA TRP A 935 -24.75 33.67 3.94
C TRP A 935 -23.28 33.97 4.29
N ALA A 936 -22.94 34.00 5.58
CA ALA A 936 -21.57 34.00 6.07
C ALA A 936 -21.19 32.60 6.59
#